data_a8054de6c01d4329a688a6712e0b4799
#
_entry.id   a8054de6c01d4329a688a6712e0b4799
#
_cell.length_a   1.000
_cell.length_b   1.000
_cell.length_c   1.000
_cell.angle_alpha   90.00
_cell.angle_beta   90.00
_cell.angle_gamma   90.00
#
_symmetry.space_group_name_H-M   'P 1'
#
loop_
_entity.id
_entity.type
_entity.pdbx_description
1 polymer ?
#
loop_
_entity_poly.entity_id
_entity_poly.type
_entity_poly.pdbx_seq_one_letter_code
_entity_poly.pdbx_strand_id
1 'polypeptide(L)'
;MQIDTAGWQIWIGGLLLLWLPGAFLHRLLRLRSHPDRLVTLALQLGLGLALWPLLLLWSSTLGWRWTAAAAQITAGGWLLAGAVSLLWPPGRWASSAPLRRQRFWGTLFACVLALTFATRLLHLRGLALPAWVDSVHHVAIIRLLLDAGALPSHFDPYIPGGLLLYHWGYHAGVAWLAWLYGRLDGFGVADLVLQYGQLLNSLTAVMIYAGARLLFGSRRAGLLAAALVGLVSWFPAYFLTWGRYTHLTGVLLMVPALIALWQLRKPFHPGTLIAAGLLLAGLALVHVRVALLAALLAAALAVPLLLRPRQGILLRWGGAAVAVLLLTLPWWLWLAESSWARSMISPRADNLLSWAAYNQPDWGLLWAPRNSLLVAASSAGVSWLFGWPTGTLPTRLAGAGWLALLAGTALWAWCHPTLRRATTRAGAGWLLLAGWMALATLLLQAHHLGLPSLRFIHINAAIITLFVPLSLASGGLLAWLSGAWLPPQLARISTGLLALAIAVSGAQGMRTLVNPATVLATPADRAALTWIRDHVPADARFAVPMWRWMKGVYAGSDGGYWIPVLTDRASILPPALYNEALPRDTVRQMNEQFARIAESGLADADLLAELAAQGVTHLYQRANDGAAPLENNDIVQLLYRQEGVSVYQLAAPASP
;
A
#
# COMPACT_ATOMS: atom_id res chain seq x y z
N MET A 1 -26.70 -7.80 -11.35
CA MET A 1 -25.39 -7.17 -11.06
C MET A 1 -25.66 -5.83 -10.42
N GLN A 2 -25.97 -5.82 -9.13
CA GLN A 2 -26.10 -4.57 -8.37
C GLN A 2 -24.68 -4.10 -8.08
N ILE A 3 -24.21 -3.09 -8.81
CA ILE A 3 -23.06 -2.29 -8.38
C ILE A 3 -23.64 -1.47 -7.24
N ASP A 4 -23.18 -1.78 -6.03
CA ASP A 4 -23.59 -1.06 -4.83
C ASP A 4 -23.32 0.44 -5.06
N THR A 5 -24.38 1.24 -5.04
CA THR A 5 -24.30 2.68 -5.25
C THR A 5 -23.40 3.35 -4.21
N ALA A 6 -23.26 2.78 -3.01
CA ALA A 6 -22.36 3.22 -1.97
C ALA A 6 -20.87 3.13 -2.39
N GLY A 7 -20.47 2.10 -3.15
CA GLY A 7 -19.10 1.95 -3.62
C GLY A 7 -18.61 3.09 -4.52
N TRP A 8 -19.46 3.57 -5.47
CA TRP A 8 -19.12 4.68 -6.34
C TRP A 8 -18.96 6.00 -5.59
N GLN A 9 -19.78 6.22 -4.57
CA GLN A 9 -19.68 7.41 -3.73
C GLN A 9 -18.30 7.45 -3.04
N ILE A 10 -17.85 6.34 -2.46
CA ILE A 10 -16.53 6.22 -1.82
C ILE A 10 -15.40 6.54 -2.81
N TRP A 11 -15.49 6.03 -4.05
CA TRP A 11 -14.46 6.28 -5.06
C TRP A 11 -14.44 7.75 -5.49
N ILE A 12 -15.60 8.34 -5.73
CA ILE A 12 -15.70 9.77 -6.08
C ILE A 12 -15.25 10.64 -4.92
N GLY A 13 -15.76 10.41 -3.71
CA GLY A 13 -15.38 11.15 -2.51
C GLY A 13 -13.89 11.05 -2.22
N GLY A 14 -13.33 9.83 -2.29
CA GLY A 14 -11.90 9.60 -2.11
C GLY A 14 -11.05 10.31 -3.17
N LEU A 15 -11.44 10.25 -4.45
CA LEU A 15 -10.74 10.96 -5.52
C LEU A 15 -10.78 12.49 -5.33
N LEU A 16 -11.95 13.04 -4.98
CA LEU A 16 -12.10 14.47 -4.73
C LEU A 16 -11.29 14.91 -3.51
N LEU A 17 -11.29 14.11 -2.44
CA LEU A 17 -10.53 14.38 -1.22
C LEU A 17 -9.01 14.41 -1.47
N LEU A 18 -8.53 13.66 -2.47
CA LEU A 18 -7.12 13.67 -2.86
C LEU A 18 -6.82 14.79 -3.85
N TRP A 19 -7.65 14.96 -4.88
CA TRP A 19 -7.32 15.83 -6.00
C TRP A 19 -7.55 17.31 -5.72
N LEU A 20 -8.71 17.69 -5.18
CA LEU A 20 -9.06 19.11 -5.01
C LEU A 20 -8.16 19.84 -4.03
N PRO A 21 -7.89 19.34 -2.81
CA PRO A 21 -6.93 19.96 -1.90
C PRO A 21 -5.53 20.04 -2.49
N GLY A 22 -5.09 18.98 -3.19
CA GLY A 22 -3.80 18.99 -3.86
C GLY A 22 -3.73 19.97 -5.04
N ALA A 23 -4.82 20.18 -5.79
CA ALA A 23 -4.92 21.19 -6.83
C ALA A 23 -4.85 22.60 -6.25
N PHE A 24 -5.50 22.84 -5.12
CA PHE A 24 -5.40 24.10 -4.38
C PHE A 24 -3.96 24.34 -3.91
N LEU A 25 -3.33 23.38 -3.24
CA LEU A 25 -1.94 23.50 -2.79
C LEU A 25 -0.98 23.74 -3.96
N HIS A 26 -1.17 23.04 -5.09
CA HIS A 26 -0.37 23.24 -6.29
C HIS A 26 -0.41 24.70 -6.76
N ARG A 27 -1.57 25.35 -6.72
CA ARG A 27 -1.77 26.74 -7.11
C ARG A 27 -1.32 27.73 -6.05
N LEU A 28 -1.65 27.49 -4.79
CA LEU A 28 -1.23 28.31 -3.65
C LEU A 28 0.30 28.41 -3.58
N LEU A 29 0.98 27.28 -3.72
CA LEU A 29 2.44 27.22 -3.76
C LEU A 29 3.03 27.66 -5.12
N ARG A 30 2.21 28.07 -6.06
CA ARG A 30 2.62 28.51 -7.41
C ARG A 30 3.56 27.53 -8.10
N LEU A 31 3.28 26.22 -7.94
CA LEU A 31 4.13 25.18 -8.51
C LEU A 31 4.09 25.21 -10.04
N ARG A 32 5.23 24.88 -10.65
CA ARG A 32 5.33 24.79 -12.10
C ARG A 32 4.54 23.59 -12.60
N SER A 33 3.52 23.86 -13.41
CA SER A 33 2.80 22.79 -14.12
C SER A 33 3.69 22.15 -15.19
N HIS A 34 3.63 20.84 -15.30
CA HIS A 34 4.31 20.14 -16.37
C HIS A 34 3.51 20.25 -17.68
N PRO A 35 4.16 20.35 -18.87
CA PRO A 35 3.46 20.36 -20.16
C PRO A 35 2.55 19.16 -20.40
N ASP A 36 2.82 18.05 -19.74
CA ASP A 36 1.92 16.90 -19.66
C ASP A 36 1.07 16.99 -18.40
N ARG A 37 -0.25 17.12 -18.59
CA ARG A 37 -1.22 17.32 -17.50
C ARG A 37 -1.25 16.16 -16.50
N LEU A 38 -0.96 14.93 -16.94
CA LEU A 38 -0.95 13.76 -16.07
C LEU A 38 0.19 13.81 -15.04
N VAL A 39 1.33 14.42 -15.39
CA VAL A 39 2.43 14.66 -14.42
C VAL A 39 2.02 15.69 -13.38
N THR A 40 1.29 16.73 -13.78
CA THR A 40 0.74 17.72 -12.85
C THR A 40 -0.33 17.09 -11.96
N LEU A 41 -1.21 16.25 -12.53
CA LEU A 41 -2.23 15.51 -11.79
C LEU A 41 -1.59 14.59 -10.72
N ALA A 42 -0.54 13.85 -11.07
CA ALA A 42 0.17 13.01 -10.11
C ALA A 42 0.73 13.83 -8.93
N LEU A 43 1.28 15.01 -9.21
CA LEU A 43 1.77 15.91 -8.15
C LEU A 43 0.63 16.43 -7.27
N GLN A 44 -0.51 16.79 -7.87
CA GLN A 44 -1.70 17.24 -7.14
C GLN A 44 -2.27 16.13 -6.25
N LEU A 45 -2.44 14.92 -6.79
CA LEU A 45 -2.91 13.77 -6.00
C LEU A 45 -1.97 13.45 -4.83
N GLY A 46 -0.65 13.53 -5.06
CA GLY A 46 0.34 13.34 -4.01
C GLY A 46 0.26 14.41 -2.91
N LEU A 47 0.08 15.68 -3.27
CA LEU A 47 -0.07 16.77 -2.29
C LEU A 47 -1.32 16.59 -1.43
N GLY A 48 -2.45 16.20 -2.04
CA GLY A 48 -3.66 15.88 -1.28
C GLY A 48 -3.48 14.66 -0.38
N LEU A 49 -2.78 13.63 -0.87
CA LEU A 49 -2.50 12.43 -0.08
C LEU A 49 -1.60 12.74 1.14
N ALA A 50 -0.63 13.64 1.00
CA ALA A 50 0.27 14.05 2.07
C ALA A 50 -0.37 15.02 3.08
N LEU A 51 -1.38 15.78 2.67
CA LEU A 51 -2.03 16.79 3.50
C LEU A 51 -2.67 16.19 4.76
N TRP A 52 -3.49 15.16 4.58
CA TRP A 52 -4.36 14.62 5.64
C TRP A 52 -3.60 14.03 6.82
N PRO A 53 -2.54 13.21 6.63
CA PRO A 53 -1.73 12.76 7.76
C PRO A 53 -1.01 13.90 8.47
N LEU A 54 -0.50 14.89 7.76
CA LEU A 54 0.16 16.04 8.36
C LEU A 54 -0.81 16.91 9.17
N LEU A 55 -2.01 17.13 8.64
CA LEU A 55 -3.04 17.89 9.35
C LEU A 55 -3.44 17.18 10.63
N LEU A 56 -3.63 15.85 10.60
CA LEU A 56 -3.97 15.08 11.79
C LEU A 56 -2.82 15.07 12.80
N LEU A 57 -1.56 14.92 12.37
CA LEU A 57 -0.40 14.96 13.25
C LEU A 57 -0.36 16.27 14.06
N TRP A 58 -0.37 17.38 13.34
CA TRP A 58 -0.19 18.68 13.99
C TRP A 58 -1.40 19.10 14.82
N SER A 59 -2.63 18.81 14.36
CA SER A 59 -3.83 19.07 15.17
C SER A 59 -3.81 18.26 16.47
N SER A 60 -3.43 16.98 16.40
CA SER A 60 -3.32 16.13 17.59
C SER A 60 -2.22 16.62 18.54
N THR A 61 -1.07 17.03 18.01
CA THR A 61 0.05 17.58 18.79
C THR A 61 -0.34 18.87 19.51
N LEU A 62 -1.20 19.67 18.88
CA LEU A 62 -1.73 20.90 19.48
C LEU A 62 -2.93 20.65 20.42
N GLY A 63 -3.27 19.40 20.71
CA GLY A 63 -4.35 19.02 21.60
C GLY A 63 -5.75 19.12 20.98
N TRP A 64 -5.87 19.37 19.68
CA TRP A 64 -7.15 19.44 19.00
C TRP A 64 -7.73 18.04 18.77
N ARG A 65 -9.01 17.89 19.11
CA ARG A 65 -9.79 16.66 18.84
C ARG A 65 -10.86 16.93 17.79
N TRP A 66 -10.85 16.15 16.74
CA TRP A 66 -11.80 16.27 15.65
C TRP A 66 -13.13 15.62 16.01
N THR A 67 -14.20 16.40 15.90
CA THR A 67 -15.55 15.87 15.82
C THR A 67 -15.91 15.64 14.33
N ALA A 68 -16.89 14.81 14.04
CA ALA A 68 -17.35 14.60 12.67
C ALA A 68 -17.74 15.93 11.98
N ALA A 69 -18.45 16.81 12.67
CA ALA A 69 -18.86 18.11 12.16
C ALA A 69 -17.65 19.01 11.84
N ALA A 70 -16.67 19.11 12.75
CA ALA A 70 -15.46 19.91 12.52
C ALA A 70 -14.64 19.37 11.34
N ALA A 71 -14.54 18.03 11.24
CA ALA A 71 -13.85 17.38 10.14
C ALA A 71 -14.57 17.61 8.79
N GLN A 72 -15.91 17.52 8.76
CA GLN A 72 -16.72 17.80 7.57
C GLN A 72 -16.57 19.25 7.10
N ILE A 73 -16.65 20.22 8.02
CA ILE A 73 -16.44 21.64 7.69
C ILE A 73 -15.04 21.85 7.13
N THR A 74 -14.02 21.29 7.76
CA THR A 74 -12.63 21.43 7.30
C THR A 74 -12.40 20.77 5.96
N ALA A 75 -12.82 19.51 5.78
CA ALA A 75 -12.70 18.82 4.51
C ALA A 75 -13.52 19.51 3.42
N GLY A 76 -14.75 19.93 3.71
CA GLY A 76 -15.59 20.74 2.82
C GLY A 76 -14.92 22.05 2.42
N GLY A 77 -14.29 22.74 3.35
CA GLY A 77 -13.51 23.95 3.08
C GLY A 77 -12.35 23.69 2.11
N TRP A 78 -11.59 22.61 2.31
CA TRP A 78 -10.52 22.21 1.38
C TRP A 78 -11.04 21.81 0.00
N LEU A 79 -12.17 21.09 -0.07
CA LEU A 79 -12.82 20.73 -1.33
C LEU A 79 -13.30 21.97 -2.08
N LEU A 80 -13.95 22.89 -1.38
CA LEU A 80 -14.41 24.16 -1.95
C LEU A 80 -13.24 25.02 -2.44
N ALA A 81 -12.20 25.20 -1.60
CA ALA A 81 -10.99 25.93 -2.00
C ALA A 81 -10.34 25.30 -3.23
N GLY A 82 -10.32 23.97 -3.30
CA GLY A 82 -9.86 23.23 -4.47
C GLY A 82 -10.69 23.55 -5.70
N ALA A 83 -12.02 23.42 -5.62
CA ALA A 83 -12.93 23.70 -6.71
C ALA A 83 -12.83 25.15 -7.20
N VAL A 84 -12.88 26.12 -6.28
CA VAL A 84 -12.72 27.56 -6.61
C VAL A 84 -11.36 27.82 -7.24
N SER A 85 -10.30 27.16 -6.74
CA SER A 85 -8.97 27.32 -7.33
C SER A 85 -8.92 26.90 -8.80
N LEU A 86 -9.80 25.98 -9.26
CA LEU A 86 -9.86 25.58 -10.67
C LEU A 86 -10.29 26.72 -11.59
N LEU A 87 -10.97 27.73 -11.06
CA LEU A 87 -11.38 28.94 -11.81
C LEU A 87 -10.20 29.91 -12.00
N TRP A 88 -9.13 29.82 -11.21
CA TRP A 88 -7.95 30.66 -11.40
C TRP A 88 -7.23 30.28 -12.70
N PRO A 89 -6.79 31.24 -13.47
CA PRO A 89 -6.09 30.95 -14.71
C PRO A 89 -4.85 30.10 -14.41
N PRO A 90 -4.63 29.02 -15.17
CA PRO A 90 -3.42 28.23 -15.01
C PRO A 90 -2.20 29.14 -15.24
N GLY A 91 -1.25 29.11 -14.31
CA GLY A 91 0.02 29.85 -14.46
C GLY A 91 0.60 29.63 -15.87
N ARG A 92 1.29 30.63 -16.41
CA ARG A 92 1.73 30.84 -17.81
C ARG A 92 2.49 29.71 -18.54
N TRP A 93 2.26 28.45 -18.23
CA TRP A 93 2.89 27.30 -18.89
C TRP A 93 1.85 26.53 -19.72
N ALA A 94 1.19 27.25 -20.63
CA ALA A 94 0.38 26.61 -21.66
C ALA A 94 1.30 25.75 -22.54
N SER A 95 1.00 24.47 -22.65
CA SER A 95 1.71 23.55 -23.54
C SER A 95 1.57 24.03 -24.98
N SER A 96 2.68 24.29 -25.64
CA SER A 96 2.75 24.61 -27.08
C SER A 96 2.49 23.39 -27.98
N ALA A 97 2.22 22.22 -27.41
CA ALA A 97 1.95 21.01 -28.19
C ALA A 97 0.54 21.07 -28.82
N PRO A 98 0.37 20.68 -30.09
CA PRO A 98 -0.92 20.64 -30.75
C PRO A 98 -1.96 19.87 -29.95
N LEU A 99 -3.15 20.47 -29.71
CA LEU A 99 -4.24 19.89 -28.94
C LEU A 99 -4.64 18.49 -29.42
N ARG A 100 -4.63 18.25 -30.75
CA ARG A 100 -4.92 16.94 -31.36
C ARG A 100 -3.96 15.84 -30.88
N ARG A 101 -2.67 16.15 -30.73
CA ARG A 101 -1.64 15.19 -30.25
C ARG A 101 -1.80 14.90 -28.75
N GLN A 102 -2.24 15.89 -27.98
CA GLN A 102 -2.49 15.70 -26.55
C GLN A 102 -3.72 14.83 -26.31
N ARG A 103 -4.80 15.03 -27.10
CA ARG A 103 -6.03 14.24 -27.02
C ARG A 103 -5.79 12.76 -27.29
N PHE A 104 -5.05 12.42 -28.34
CA PHE A 104 -4.75 11.02 -28.68
C PHE A 104 -4.14 10.24 -27.50
N TRP A 105 -3.04 10.76 -26.92
CA TRP A 105 -2.39 10.11 -25.78
C TRP A 105 -3.26 10.11 -24.52
N GLY A 106 -4.02 11.15 -24.32
CA GLY A 106 -4.97 11.27 -23.21
C GLY A 106 -6.08 10.22 -23.31
N THR A 107 -6.63 10.00 -24.49
CA THR A 107 -7.67 8.97 -24.72
C THR A 107 -7.13 7.57 -24.48
N LEU A 108 -5.97 7.23 -25.03
CA LEU A 108 -5.36 5.91 -24.79
C LEU A 108 -5.07 5.68 -23.30
N PHE A 109 -4.55 6.70 -22.61
CA PHE A 109 -4.34 6.61 -21.18
C PHE A 109 -5.65 6.46 -20.40
N ALA A 110 -6.69 7.19 -20.78
CA ALA A 110 -8.01 7.07 -20.17
C ALA A 110 -8.59 5.65 -20.33
N CYS A 111 -8.40 5.01 -21.51
CA CYS A 111 -8.79 3.62 -21.73
C CYS A 111 -8.01 2.66 -20.80
N VAL A 112 -6.68 2.81 -20.69
CA VAL A 112 -5.85 2.00 -19.78
C VAL A 112 -6.31 2.19 -18.34
N LEU A 113 -6.54 3.43 -17.93
CA LEU A 113 -6.99 3.76 -16.57
C LEU A 113 -8.38 3.18 -16.29
N ALA A 114 -9.34 3.32 -17.23
CA ALA A 114 -10.69 2.76 -17.11
C ALA A 114 -10.67 1.22 -16.97
N LEU A 115 -9.85 0.53 -17.78
CA LEU A 115 -9.66 -0.91 -17.65
C LEU A 115 -9.00 -1.29 -16.32
N THR A 116 -8.04 -0.49 -15.84
CA THR A 116 -7.44 -0.69 -14.52
C THR A 116 -8.48 -0.56 -13.42
N PHE A 117 -9.32 0.48 -13.46
CA PHE A 117 -10.44 0.63 -12.53
C PHE A 117 -11.41 -0.54 -12.61
N ALA A 118 -11.79 -0.96 -13.81
CA ALA A 118 -12.69 -2.10 -14.00
C ALA A 118 -12.14 -3.40 -13.40
N THR A 119 -10.83 -3.69 -13.59
CA THR A 119 -10.21 -4.87 -12.97
C THR A 119 -10.19 -4.78 -11.45
N ARG A 120 -9.97 -3.60 -10.87
CA ARG A 120 -9.98 -3.41 -9.41
C ARG A 120 -11.39 -3.56 -8.83
N LEU A 121 -12.43 -3.11 -9.54
CA LEU A 121 -13.83 -3.37 -9.16
C LEU A 121 -14.17 -4.87 -9.24
N LEU A 122 -13.64 -5.58 -10.24
CA LEU A 122 -13.82 -7.04 -10.33
C LEU A 122 -13.20 -7.78 -9.14
N HIS A 123 -12.07 -7.32 -8.63
CA HIS A 123 -11.41 -7.92 -7.47
C HIS A 123 -12.20 -7.77 -6.16
N LEU A 124 -13.11 -6.79 -6.07
CA LEU A 124 -13.99 -6.62 -4.91
C LEU A 124 -15.11 -7.66 -4.85
N ARG A 125 -15.43 -8.28 -5.99
CA ARG A 125 -16.47 -9.31 -6.04
C ARG A 125 -16.04 -10.54 -5.24
N GLY A 126 -16.88 -10.96 -4.33
CA GLY A 126 -16.61 -12.12 -3.47
C GLY A 126 -15.81 -11.80 -2.21
N LEU A 127 -15.45 -10.53 -1.98
CA LEU A 127 -14.90 -10.10 -0.70
C LEU A 127 -15.99 -9.49 0.17
N ALA A 128 -16.38 -10.19 1.22
CA ALA A 128 -17.33 -9.69 2.21
C ALA A 128 -16.69 -8.64 3.14
N LEU A 129 -15.39 -8.79 3.41
CA LEU A 129 -14.55 -7.89 4.21
C LEU A 129 -13.16 -7.80 3.55
N PRO A 130 -12.33 -6.80 3.91
CA PRO A 130 -10.96 -6.71 3.43
C PRO A 130 -10.17 -7.98 3.75
N ALA A 131 -9.37 -8.46 2.79
CA ALA A 131 -8.65 -9.73 2.92
C ALA A 131 -7.47 -9.62 3.89
N TRP A 132 -7.13 -10.76 4.50
CA TRP A 132 -5.94 -11.03 5.29
C TRP A 132 -5.85 -10.34 6.65
N VAL A 133 -4.87 -10.78 7.41
CA VAL A 133 -4.58 -10.39 8.80
C VAL A 133 -4.36 -8.90 8.97
N ASP A 134 -3.59 -8.28 8.05
CA ASP A 134 -3.25 -6.85 8.16
C ASP A 134 -4.50 -5.95 8.10
N SER A 135 -5.56 -6.38 7.42
CA SER A 135 -6.76 -5.59 7.25
C SER A 135 -7.52 -5.35 8.57
N VAL A 136 -7.47 -6.31 9.50
CA VAL A 136 -8.12 -6.20 10.81
C VAL A 136 -7.52 -5.06 11.62
N HIS A 137 -6.19 -4.99 11.70
CA HIS A 137 -5.56 -3.89 12.45
C HIS A 137 -5.67 -2.54 11.73
N HIS A 138 -5.82 -2.52 10.40
CA HIS A 138 -6.11 -1.27 9.70
C HIS A 138 -7.48 -0.71 10.11
N VAL A 139 -8.51 -1.54 10.18
CA VAL A 139 -9.83 -1.13 10.65
C VAL A 139 -9.77 -0.70 12.13
N ALA A 140 -9.07 -1.46 12.98
CA ALA A 140 -8.88 -1.10 14.39
C ALA A 140 -8.26 0.30 14.56
N ILE A 141 -7.15 0.59 13.87
CA ILE A 141 -6.48 1.90 13.95
C ILE A 141 -7.41 3.03 13.46
N ILE A 142 -8.15 2.82 12.37
CA ILE A 142 -9.08 3.83 11.86
C ILE A 142 -10.19 4.11 12.88
N ARG A 143 -10.76 3.07 13.49
CA ARG A 143 -11.77 3.23 14.52
C ARG A 143 -11.22 4.03 15.73
N LEU A 144 -10.02 3.67 16.19
CA LEU A 144 -9.37 4.42 17.27
C LEU A 144 -9.17 5.91 16.91
N LEU A 145 -8.80 6.22 15.67
CA LEU A 145 -8.69 7.60 15.19
C LEU A 145 -10.04 8.32 15.19
N LEU A 146 -11.11 7.64 14.77
CA LEU A 146 -12.47 8.20 14.71
C LEU A 146 -13.03 8.45 16.11
N ASP A 147 -12.81 7.52 17.04
CA ASP A 147 -13.30 7.59 18.41
C ASP A 147 -12.53 8.65 19.23
N ALA A 148 -11.21 8.70 19.08
CA ALA A 148 -10.37 9.69 19.77
C ALA A 148 -10.49 11.10 19.15
N GLY A 149 -10.84 11.21 17.88
CA GLY A 149 -10.74 12.45 17.10
C GLY A 149 -9.32 12.99 16.98
N ALA A 150 -8.32 12.19 17.29
CA ALA A 150 -6.90 12.53 17.33
C ALA A 150 -6.05 11.28 17.14
N LEU A 151 -4.72 11.42 17.10
CA LEU A 151 -3.82 10.27 17.08
C LEU A 151 -3.85 9.57 18.45
N PRO A 152 -4.28 8.31 18.53
CA PRO A 152 -4.25 7.55 19.76
C PRO A 152 -2.82 7.09 20.06
N SER A 153 -2.49 7.01 21.35
CA SER A 153 -1.20 6.49 21.84
C SER A 153 -1.24 5.00 22.14
N HIS A 154 -2.43 4.43 22.31
CA HIS A 154 -2.66 3.04 22.70
C HIS A 154 -3.65 2.36 21.77
N PHE A 155 -3.62 1.04 21.78
CA PHE A 155 -4.53 0.19 21.01
C PHE A 155 -5.82 -0.19 21.77
N ASP A 156 -6.03 0.35 22.99
CA ASP A 156 -7.24 0.04 23.73
C ASP A 156 -8.52 0.40 22.96
N PRO A 157 -9.56 -0.42 22.93
CA PRO A 157 -9.70 -1.71 23.66
C PRO A 157 -9.18 -2.95 22.91
N TYR A 158 -8.66 -2.81 21.68
CA TYR A 158 -8.33 -3.95 20.80
C TYR A 158 -7.08 -4.73 21.23
N ILE A 159 -6.10 -4.05 21.82
CA ILE A 159 -4.91 -4.65 22.43
C ILE A 159 -4.70 -3.95 23.78
N PRO A 160 -5.29 -4.48 24.86
CA PRO A 160 -5.25 -3.80 26.15
C PRO A 160 -3.83 -3.51 26.64
N GLY A 161 -3.56 -2.24 26.96
CA GLY A 161 -2.23 -1.77 27.37
C GLY A 161 -1.19 -1.71 26.24
N GLY A 162 -1.57 -2.01 25.00
CA GLY A 162 -0.68 -1.99 23.85
C GLY A 162 -0.40 -0.58 23.33
N LEU A 163 0.87 -0.28 23.06
CA LEU A 163 1.28 1.00 22.47
C LEU A 163 1.05 1.01 20.96
N LEU A 164 0.48 2.12 20.43
CA LEU A 164 0.28 2.29 18.99
C LEU A 164 1.56 2.79 18.32
N LEU A 165 2.46 1.88 17.96
CA LEU A 165 3.76 2.18 17.33
C LEU A 165 3.75 2.02 15.80
N TYR A 166 2.59 2.10 15.18
CA TYR A 166 2.43 1.86 13.74
C TYR A 166 2.47 3.16 12.92
N HIS A 167 2.78 3.07 11.63
CA HIS A 167 2.67 4.17 10.69
C HIS A 167 1.19 4.37 10.28
N TRP A 168 0.63 5.46 10.65
CA TRP A 168 -0.83 5.71 10.62
C TRP A 168 -1.28 6.66 9.49
N GLY A 169 -0.38 7.13 8.62
CA GLY A 169 -0.74 8.13 7.61
C GLY A 169 -1.81 7.69 6.60
N TYR A 170 -1.84 6.39 6.21
CA TYR A 170 -2.93 5.82 5.43
C TYR A 170 -4.26 5.88 6.20
N HIS A 171 -4.23 5.48 7.48
CA HIS A 171 -5.40 5.45 8.34
C HIS A 171 -5.99 6.84 8.55
N ALA A 172 -5.14 7.86 8.64
CA ALA A 172 -5.58 9.26 8.66
C ALA A 172 -6.37 9.62 7.40
N GLY A 173 -5.89 9.25 6.22
CA GLY A 173 -6.61 9.48 4.95
C GLY A 173 -7.99 8.82 4.93
N VAL A 174 -8.10 7.57 5.43
CA VAL A 174 -9.38 6.87 5.53
C VAL A 174 -10.27 7.50 6.62
N ALA A 175 -9.73 7.92 7.76
CA ALA A 175 -10.50 8.59 8.81
C ALA A 175 -11.12 9.91 8.31
N TRP A 176 -10.38 10.72 7.55
CA TRP A 176 -10.92 11.92 6.92
C TRP A 176 -12.06 11.61 5.94
N LEU A 177 -11.93 10.52 5.17
CA LEU A 177 -12.99 10.07 4.29
C LEU A 177 -14.21 9.57 5.08
N ALA A 178 -13.99 8.82 6.17
CA ALA A 178 -15.04 8.34 7.05
C ALA A 178 -15.84 9.48 7.68
N TRP A 179 -15.16 10.52 8.18
CA TRP A 179 -15.85 11.70 8.72
C TRP A 179 -16.72 12.42 7.68
N LEU A 180 -16.34 12.42 6.39
CA LEU A 180 -17.20 12.98 5.34
C LEU A 180 -18.53 12.24 5.18
N TYR A 181 -18.53 10.92 5.41
CA TYR A 181 -19.75 10.09 5.38
C TYR A 181 -20.51 10.06 6.70
N GLY A 182 -20.03 10.75 7.72
CA GLY A 182 -20.63 10.77 9.04
C GLY A 182 -20.02 9.73 9.97
N ARG A 183 -20.81 9.31 10.98
CA ARG A 183 -20.37 8.30 11.94
C ARG A 183 -20.58 6.92 11.36
N LEU A 184 -19.51 6.18 11.13
CA LEU A 184 -19.52 4.82 10.60
C LEU A 184 -19.22 3.82 11.73
N ASP A 185 -19.91 2.70 11.72
CA ASP A 185 -19.58 1.52 12.51
C ASP A 185 -18.37 0.75 11.94
N GLY A 186 -17.96 -0.32 12.59
CA GLY A 186 -16.84 -1.13 12.14
C GLY A 186 -17.03 -1.69 10.73
N PHE A 187 -18.24 -2.07 10.35
CA PHE A 187 -18.57 -2.57 9.00
C PHE A 187 -18.38 -1.48 7.94
N GLY A 188 -18.91 -0.28 8.20
CA GLY A 188 -18.74 0.86 7.30
C GLY A 188 -17.27 1.25 7.13
N VAL A 189 -16.47 1.19 8.20
CA VAL A 189 -15.01 1.43 8.13
C VAL A 189 -14.32 0.34 7.32
N ALA A 190 -14.68 -0.95 7.49
CA ALA A 190 -14.13 -2.04 6.70
C ALA A 190 -14.44 -1.89 5.21
N ASP A 191 -15.67 -1.50 4.86
CA ASP A 191 -16.08 -1.23 3.49
C ASP A 191 -15.29 -0.04 2.90
N LEU A 192 -15.04 1.03 3.68
CA LEU A 192 -14.18 2.13 3.26
C LEU A 192 -12.74 1.67 2.98
N VAL A 193 -12.15 0.86 3.87
CA VAL A 193 -10.79 0.33 3.69
C VAL A 193 -10.70 -0.45 2.37
N LEU A 194 -11.69 -1.30 2.10
CA LEU A 194 -11.74 -2.13 0.90
C LEU A 194 -11.87 -1.28 -0.37
N GLN A 195 -12.83 -0.37 -0.41
CA GLN A 195 -13.13 0.46 -1.58
C GLN A 195 -12.04 1.51 -1.84
N TYR A 196 -11.63 2.25 -0.81
CA TYR A 196 -10.59 3.27 -0.94
C TYR A 196 -9.23 2.66 -1.29
N GLY A 197 -8.92 1.47 -0.73
CA GLY A 197 -7.72 0.72 -1.11
C GLY A 197 -7.67 0.41 -2.60
N GLN A 198 -8.79 0.07 -3.24
CA GLN A 198 -8.85 -0.19 -4.68
C GLN A 198 -8.80 1.09 -5.53
N LEU A 199 -9.36 2.19 -5.04
CA LEU A 199 -9.16 3.50 -5.65
C LEU A 199 -7.66 3.84 -5.71
N LEU A 200 -6.96 3.75 -4.57
CA LEU A 200 -5.51 4.01 -4.50
C LEU A 200 -4.73 3.08 -5.42
N ASN A 201 -5.11 1.80 -5.45
CA ASN A 201 -4.48 0.81 -6.32
C ASN A 201 -4.60 1.20 -7.81
N SER A 202 -5.77 1.67 -8.23
CA SER A 202 -6.01 2.14 -9.61
C SER A 202 -5.18 3.38 -9.95
N LEU A 203 -5.02 4.32 -9.01
CA LEU A 203 -4.25 5.54 -9.19
C LEU A 203 -2.75 5.31 -9.36
N THR A 204 -2.24 4.10 -9.05
CA THR A 204 -0.84 3.74 -9.31
C THR A 204 -0.49 3.88 -10.79
N ALA A 205 -1.44 3.61 -11.71
CA ALA A 205 -1.23 3.79 -13.15
C ALA A 205 -0.92 5.26 -13.50
N VAL A 206 -1.56 6.23 -12.83
CA VAL A 206 -1.28 7.68 -12.99
C VAL A 206 0.12 8.01 -12.52
N MET A 207 0.52 7.47 -11.36
CA MET A 207 1.84 7.73 -10.76
C MET A 207 2.96 7.16 -11.63
N ILE A 208 2.83 5.92 -12.07
CA ILE A 208 3.84 5.27 -12.92
C ILE A 208 3.91 5.92 -14.30
N TYR A 209 2.78 6.33 -14.89
CA TYR A 209 2.79 7.17 -16.10
C TYR A 209 3.64 8.42 -15.90
N ALA A 210 3.38 9.15 -14.82
CA ALA A 210 4.07 10.40 -14.52
C ALA A 210 5.57 10.20 -14.29
N GLY A 211 5.97 9.14 -13.58
CA GLY A 211 7.36 8.76 -13.36
C GLY A 211 8.09 8.43 -14.65
N ALA A 212 7.54 7.56 -15.49
CA ALA A 212 8.15 7.20 -16.78
C ALA A 212 8.22 8.40 -17.74
N ARG A 213 7.17 9.25 -17.75
CA ARG A 213 7.14 10.48 -18.52
C ARG A 213 8.22 11.49 -18.08
N LEU A 214 8.46 11.58 -16.78
CA LEU A 214 9.51 12.43 -16.22
C LEU A 214 10.90 11.92 -16.60
N LEU A 215 11.16 10.63 -16.39
CA LEU A 215 12.48 10.01 -16.57
C LEU A 215 12.88 9.93 -18.03
N PHE A 216 12.00 9.46 -18.91
CA PHE A 216 12.31 9.20 -20.32
C PHE A 216 11.86 10.32 -21.28
N GLY A 217 11.17 11.34 -20.79
CA GLY A 217 10.70 12.44 -21.63
C GLY A 217 9.61 12.04 -22.66
N SER A 218 9.08 10.80 -22.59
CA SER A 218 8.23 10.18 -23.61
C SER A 218 6.84 9.86 -23.06
N ARG A 219 5.76 10.32 -23.75
CA ARG A 219 4.38 9.91 -23.45
C ARG A 219 4.15 8.43 -23.74
N ARG A 220 4.86 7.87 -24.74
CA ARG A 220 4.82 6.43 -25.03
C ARG A 220 5.31 5.62 -23.84
N ALA A 221 6.45 6.02 -23.27
CA ALA A 221 6.98 5.37 -22.08
C ALA A 221 5.99 5.44 -20.90
N GLY A 222 5.37 6.61 -20.69
CA GLY A 222 4.33 6.77 -19.67
C GLY A 222 3.14 5.83 -19.88
N LEU A 223 2.59 5.80 -21.10
CA LEU A 223 1.43 4.95 -21.44
C LEU A 223 1.72 3.46 -21.25
N LEU A 224 2.86 2.99 -21.78
CA LEU A 224 3.23 1.57 -21.70
C LEU A 224 3.55 1.16 -20.26
N ALA A 225 4.25 2.00 -19.51
CA ALA A 225 4.49 1.77 -18.08
C ALA A 225 3.18 1.69 -17.27
N ALA A 226 2.23 2.59 -17.55
CA ALA A 226 0.91 2.58 -16.91
C ALA A 226 0.10 1.32 -17.26
N ALA A 227 0.10 0.90 -18.53
CA ALA A 227 -0.57 -0.32 -18.97
C ALA A 227 0.02 -1.56 -18.27
N LEU A 228 1.35 -1.63 -18.18
CA LEU A 228 2.03 -2.73 -17.50
C LEU A 228 1.65 -2.79 -16.01
N VAL A 229 1.76 -1.69 -15.27
CA VAL A 229 1.47 -1.69 -13.84
C VAL A 229 -0.01 -1.86 -13.54
N GLY A 230 -0.88 -1.30 -14.37
CA GLY A 230 -2.32 -1.36 -14.17
C GLY A 230 -2.92 -2.72 -14.48
N LEU A 231 -2.41 -3.42 -15.49
CA LEU A 231 -3.10 -4.55 -16.09
C LEU A 231 -2.29 -5.86 -16.12
N VAL A 232 -0.95 -5.80 -16.05
CA VAL A 232 -0.10 -7.00 -16.14
C VAL A 232 0.57 -7.34 -14.82
N SER A 233 1.11 -6.35 -14.15
CA SER A 233 1.85 -6.56 -12.91
C SER A 233 0.93 -7.02 -11.77
N TRP A 234 1.32 -8.09 -11.10
CA TRP A 234 0.62 -8.52 -9.90
C TRP A 234 0.64 -7.44 -8.83
N PHE A 235 1.80 -6.91 -8.50
CA PHE A 235 1.87 -5.72 -7.67
C PHE A 235 1.69 -4.46 -8.53
N PRO A 236 0.91 -3.50 -8.08
CA PRO A 236 0.30 -3.36 -6.74
C PRO A 236 -1.06 -4.06 -6.58
N ALA A 237 -1.65 -4.66 -7.61
CA ALA A 237 -2.99 -5.25 -7.54
C ALA A 237 -3.12 -6.28 -6.41
N TYR A 238 -2.10 -7.11 -6.23
CA TYR A 238 -2.05 -8.18 -5.24
C TYR A 238 -1.97 -7.67 -3.78
N PHE A 239 -1.68 -6.38 -3.56
CA PHE A 239 -1.72 -5.80 -2.21
C PHE A 239 -3.11 -5.88 -1.56
N LEU A 240 -4.19 -5.96 -2.36
CA LEU A 240 -5.53 -6.24 -1.87
C LEU A 240 -5.56 -7.56 -1.08
N THR A 241 -4.98 -8.62 -1.64
CA THR A 241 -4.94 -9.96 -1.06
C THR A 241 -4.21 -10.00 0.30
N TRP A 242 -3.26 -9.10 0.51
CA TRP A 242 -2.45 -9.04 1.73
C TRP A 242 -2.80 -7.86 2.66
N GLY A 243 -3.80 -7.07 2.35
CA GLY A 243 -4.15 -5.89 3.13
C GLY A 243 -3.02 -4.83 3.17
N ARG A 244 -2.12 -4.77 2.18
CA ARG A 244 -0.94 -3.89 2.17
C ARG A 244 -1.25 -2.45 1.77
N TYR A 245 -2.30 -1.87 2.34
CA TYR A 245 -2.79 -0.53 1.96
C TYR A 245 -1.82 0.60 2.30
N THR A 246 -1.13 0.51 3.43
CA THR A 246 -0.12 1.51 3.84
C THR A 246 1.09 1.53 2.89
N HIS A 247 1.57 0.34 2.50
CA HIS A 247 2.65 0.20 1.52
C HIS A 247 2.27 0.77 0.16
N LEU A 248 1.07 0.42 -0.32
CA LEU A 248 0.49 0.96 -1.56
C LEU A 248 0.45 2.48 -1.55
N THR A 249 -0.04 3.08 -0.46
CA THR A 249 -0.15 4.53 -0.31
C THR A 249 1.22 5.20 -0.31
N GLY A 250 2.21 4.57 0.33
CA GLY A 250 3.59 5.03 0.28
C GLY A 250 4.15 5.06 -1.14
N VAL A 251 3.94 4.01 -1.92
CA VAL A 251 4.37 3.95 -3.33
C VAL A 251 3.70 5.05 -4.18
N LEU A 252 2.42 5.35 -3.92
CA LEU A 252 1.74 6.47 -4.59
C LEU A 252 2.41 7.82 -4.30
N LEU A 253 2.92 8.05 -3.10
CA LEU A 253 3.61 9.28 -2.73
C LEU A 253 5.04 9.36 -3.28
N MET A 254 5.69 8.23 -3.54
CA MET A 254 7.09 8.20 -3.98
C MET A 254 7.32 8.93 -5.31
N VAL A 255 6.43 8.77 -6.29
CA VAL A 255 6.57 9.43 -7.61
C VAL A 255 6.34 10.95 -7.52
N PRO A 256 5.28 11.46 -6.87
CA PRO A 256 5.13 12.90 -6.61
C PRO A 256 6.32 13.52 -5.88
N ALA A 257 6.87 12.83 -4.87
CA ALA A 257 8.08 13.26 -4.18
C ALA A 257 9.29 13.35 -5.13
N LEU A 258 9.47 12.34 -5.99
CA LEU A 258 10.50 12.38 -7.05
C LEU A 258 10.30 13.57 -8.01
N ILE A 259 9.07 13.87 -8.41
CA ILE A 259 8.76 15.03 -9.27
C ILE A 259 9.15 16.32 -8.57
N ALA A 260 8.85 16.48 -7.29
CA ALA A 260 9.21 17.67 -6.52
C ALA A 260 10.74 17.82 -6.36
N LEU A 261 11.44 16.72 -5.99
CA LEU A 261 12.91 16.70 -5.93
C LEU A 261 13.56 17.02 -7.28
N TRP A 262 12.98 16.50 -8.37
CA TRP A 262 13.45 16.84 -9.72
C TRP A 262 13.27 18.32 -10.04
N GLN A 263 12.15 18.92 -9.59
CA GLN A 263 11.89 20.35 -9.78
C GLN A 263 12.84 21.24 -8.96
N LEU A 264 13.33 20.80 -7.79
CA LEU A 264 14.34 21.53 -7.00
C LEU A 264 15.69 21.70 -7.71
N ARG A 265 15.96 20.94 -8.77
CA ARG A 265 17.14 21.10 -9.64
C ARG A 265 17.05 22.33 -10.56
N LYS A 266 15.84 22.88 -10.74
CA LYS A 266 15.57 24.11 -11.52
C LYS A 266 15.85 25.36 -10.67
N PRO A 267 15.79 26.58 -11.23
CA PRO A 267 15.91 27.79 -10.43
C PRO A 267 15.03 27.78 -9.20
N PHE A 268 15.55 28.30 -8.10
CA PHE A 268 14.89 28.22 -6.78
C PHE A 268 13.47 28.80 -6.82
N HIS A 269 12.57 28.07 -6.18
CA HIS A 269 11.21 28.49 -5.96
C HIS A 269 10.74 27.95 -4.59
N PRO A 270 10.37 28.83 -3.64
CA PRO A 270 10.06 28.40 -2.27
C PRO A 270 8.90 27.40 -2.22
N GLY A 271 7.86 27.58 -3.03
CA GLY A 271 6.75 26.64 -3.10
C GLY A 271 7.16 25.23 -3.50
N THR A 272 8.19 25.07 -4.34
CA THR A 272 8.71 23.74 -4.70
C THR A 272 9.42 23.09 -3.50
N LEU A 273 10.12 23.87 -2.69
CA LEU A 273 10.75 23.38 -1.46
C LEU A 273 9.70 22.91 -0.46
N ILE A 274 8.67 23.73 -0.23
CA ILE A 274 7.54 23.39 0.65
C ILE A 274 6.85 22.11 0.14
N ALA A 275 6.55 22.04 -1.15
CA ALA A 275 5.91 20.85 -1.73
C ALA A 275 6.76 19.57 -1.57
N ALA A 276 8.07 19.65 -1.73
CA ALA A 276 8.98 18.55 -1.49
C ALA A 276 8.97 18.12 -0.02
N GLY A 277 9.00 19.08 0.91
CA GLY A 277 8.87 18.82 2.34
C GLY A 277 7.56 18.13 2.69
N LEU A 278 6.42 18.64 2.23
CA LEU A 278 5.09 18.05 2.45
C LEU A 278 4.99 16.62 1.93
N LEU A 279 5.43 16.37 0.69
CA LEU A 279 5.34 15.06 0.05
C LEU A 279 6.22 14.03 0.75
N LEU A 280 7.44 14.38 1.09
CA LEU A 280 8.37 13.48 1.79
C LEU A 280 7.96 13.26 3.24
N ALA A 281 7.46 14.28 3.93
CA ALA A 281 6.93 14.16 5.28
C ALA A 281 5.67 13.26 5.30
N GLY A 282 4.72 13.50 4.39
CA GLY A 282 3.55 12.63 4.22
C GLY A 282 3.94 11.18 3.94
N LEU A 283 4.95 10.97 3.09
CA LEU A 283 5.48 9.63 2.80
C LEU A 283 6.07 8.94 4.04
N ALA A 284 6.82 9.67 4.87
CA ALA A 284 7.38 9.14 6.12
C ALA A 284 6.29 8.69 7.08
N LEU A 285 5.21 9.46 7.23
CA LEU A 285 4.07 9.14 8.09
C LEU A 285 3.22 7.99 7.54
N VAL A 286 3.17 7.82 6.22
CA VAL A 286 2.38 6.76 5.57
C VAL A 286 3.07 5.41 5.64
N HIS A 287 4.39 5.35 5.35
CA HIS A 287 5.09 4.07 5.34
C HIS A 287 6.61 4.23 5.38
N VAL A 288 7.21 3.96 6.54
CA VAL A 288 8.65 4.16 6.79
C VAL A 288 9.55 3.40 5.81
N ARG A 289 9.22 2.13 5.49
CA ARG A 289 10.02 1.32 4.57
C ARG A 289 10.02 1.90 3.14
N VAL A 290 8.89 2.40 2.67
CA VAL A 290 8.79 3.06 1.36
C VAL A 290 9.47 4.42 1.39
N ALA A 291 9.39 5.15 2.50
CA ALA A 291 10.14 6.41 2.67
C ALA A 291 11.65 6.19 2.57
N LEU A 292 12.17 5.10 3.14
CA LEU A 292 13.57 4.72 2.99
C LEU A 292 13.93 4.39 1.53
N LEU A 293 13.08 3.62 0.83
CA LEU A 293 13.30 3.34 -0.60
C LEU A 293 13.27 4.63 -1.44
N ALA A 294 12.40 5.58 -1.10
CA ALA A 294 12.37 6.90 -1.74
C ALA A 294 13.61 7.75 -1.40
N ALA A 295 14.14 7.64 -0.17
CA ALA A 295 15.39 8.28 0.22
C ALA A 295 16.58 7.72 -0.58
N LEU A 296 16.63 6.41 -0.83
CA LEU A 296 17.64 5.79 -1.71
C LEU A 296 17.49 6.24 -3.17
N LEU A 297 16.25 6.42 -3.65
CA LEU A 297 15.98 7.00 -4.96
C LEU A 297 16.47 8.46 -5.04
N ALA A 298 16.25 9.24 -3.99
CA ALA A 298 16.77 10.60 -3.87
C ALA A 298 18.31 10.62 -3.83
N ALA A 299 18.93 9.69 -3.09
CA ALA A 299 20.37 9.52 -3.07
C ALA A 299 20.94 9.18 -4.45
N ALA A 300 20.32 8.25 -5.18
CA ALA A 300 20.70 7.93 -6.56
C ALA A 300 20.60 9.16 -7.49
N LEU A 301 19.57 10.00 -7.29
CA LEU A 301 19.42 11.26 -8.04
C LEU A 301 20.47 12.30 -7.64
N ALA A 302 21.03 12.23 -6.42
CA ALA A 302 22.07 13.13 -5.91
C ALA A 302 23.47 12.78 -6.44
N VAL A 303 23.78 11.52 -6.73
CA VAL A 303 25.11 11.07 -7.15
C VAL A 303 25.73 11.94 -8.26
N PRO A 304 25.04 12.25 -9.38
CA PRO A 304 25.61 13.14 -10.41
C PRO A 304 25.87 14.57 -9.93
N LEU A 305 25.16 15.02 -8.88
CA LEU A 305 25.34 16.35 -8.30
C LEU A 305 26.54 16.40 -7.35
N LEU A 306 26.86 15.27 -6.70
CA LEU A 306 28.06 15.14 -5.85
C LEU A 306 29.33 15.09 -6.72
N LEU A 307 29.25 14.43 -7.88
CA LEU A 307 30.37 14.37 -8.84
C LEU A 307 30.63 15.71 -9.52
N ARG A 308 29.63 16.57 -9.66
CA ARG A 308 29.71 17.92 -10.18
C ARG A 308 28.88 18.85 -9.29
N PRO A 309 29.44 19.28 -8.16
CA PRO A 309 28.70 19.97 -7.13
C PRO A 309 28.08 21.26 -7.62
N ARG A 310 26.78 21.37 -7.45
CA ARG A 310 26.01 22.59 -7.62
C ARG A 310 25.46 22.98 -6.26
N GLN A 311 26.25 23.74 -5.49
CA GLN A 311 25.94 24.09 -4.09
C GLN A 311 24.48 24.53 -3.87
N GLY A 312 23.92 25.35 -4.75
CA GLY A 312 22.53 25.78 -4.62
C GLY A 312 21.50 24.67 -4.75
N ILE A 313 21.81 23.51 -5.38
CA ILE A 313 20.90 22.36 -5.43
C ILE A 313 21.01 21.55 -4.14
N LEU A 314 22.22 21.32 -3.65
CA LEU A 314 22.45 20.60 -2.39
C LEU A 314 21.81 21.33 -1.20
N LEU A 315 21.93 22.66 -1.14
CA LEU A 315 21.26 23.48 -0.12
C LEU A 315 19.72 23.34 -0.17
N ARG A 316 19.11 23.29 -1.36
CA ARG A 316 17.66 23.10 -1.51
C ARG A 316 17.21 21.71 -1.05
N TRP A 317 18.00 20.70 -1.34
CA TRP A 317 17.72 19.34 -0.88
C TRP A 317 17.91 19.19 0.62
N GLY A 318 18.96 19.82 1.17
CA GLY A 318 19.15 19.95 2.61
C GLY A 318 17.96 20.67 3.26
N GLY A 319 17.49 21.78 2.68
CA GLY A 319 16.30 22.48 3.12
C GLY A 319 15.04 21.62 3.07
N ALA A 320 14.87 20.78 2.05
CA ALA A 320 13.76 19.82 1.99
C ALA A 320 13.86 18.77 3.09
N ALA A 321 15.06 18.25 3.38
CA ALA A 321 15.28 17.30 4.47
C ALA A 321 14.97 17.92 5.84
N VAL A 322 15.40 19.16 6.08
CA VAL A 322 15.06 19.93 7.30
C VAL A 322 13.53 20.12 7.39
N ALA A 323 12.87 20.49 6.29
CA ALA A 323 11.40 20.62 6.28
C ALA A 323 10.70 19.30 6.64
N VAL A 324 11.20 18.17 6.15
CA VAL A 324 10.67 16.84 6.53
C VAL A 324 10.80 16.60 8.03
N LEU A 325 12.00 16.83 8.58
CA LEU A 325 12.25 16.65 10.02
C LEU A 325 11.34 17.54 10.87
N LEU A 326 11.19 18.81 10.52
CA LEU A 326 10.31 19.73 11.23
C LEU A 326 8.85 19.34 11.12
N LEU A 327 8.37 18.97 9.93
CA LEU A 327 6.97 18.59 9.70
C LEU A 327 6.59 17.29 10.40
N THR A 328 7.54 16.39 10.62
CA THR A 328 7.32 15.08 11.26
C THR A 328 7.89 15.03 12.69
N LEU A 329 8.42 16.14 13.20
CA LEU A 329 9.08 16.20 14.51
C LEU A 329 8.24 15.59 15.66
N PRO A 330 6.94 15.90 15.82
CA PRO A 330 6.14 15.32 16.90
C PRO A 330 6.11 13.80 16.85
N TRP A 331 6.05 13.21 15.65
CA TRP A 331 6.04 11.77 15.49
C TRP A 331 7.40 11.14 15.82
N TRP A 332 8.51 11.79 15.44
CA TRP A 332 9.86 11.31 15.78
C TRP A 332 10.15 11.37 17.27
N LEU A 333 9.70 12.44 17.95
CA LEU A 333 9.84 12.57 19.41
C LEU A 333 9.09 11.44 20.12
N TRP A 334 7.82 11.25 19.77
CA TRP A 334 7.01 10.17 20.30
C TRP A 334 7.62 8.77 20.02
N LEU A 335 8.13 8.54 18.82
CA LEU A 335 8.78 7.28 18.45
C LEU A 335 10.06 7.05 19.24
N ALA A 336 10.86 8.10 19.47
CA ALA A 336 12.12 8.02 20.22
C ALA A 336 11.93 7.64 21.69
N GLU A 337 10.80 8.00 22.30
CA GLU A 337 10.43 7.61 23.65
C GLU A 337 10.04 6.13 23.75
N SER A 338 9.72 5.51 22.65
CA SER A 338 9.28 4.12 22.60
C SER A 338 10.43 3.11 22.77
N SER A 339 10.14 2.00 23.44
CA SER A 339 11.06 0.87 23.53
C SER A 339 11.37 0.23 22.17
N TRP A 340 10.43 0.37 21.22
CA TRP A 340 10.56 -0.13 19.84
C TRP A 340 11.72 0.54 19.10
N ALA A 341 11.81 1.87 19.14
CA ALA A 341 12.92 2.59 18.51
C ALA A 341 14.28 2.17 19.07
N ARG A 342 14.37 1.99 20.39
CA ARG A 342 15.58 1.49 21.04
C ARG A 342 15.96 0.08 20.59
N SER A 343 14.98 -0.81 20.39
CA SER A 343 15.22 -2.17 19.90
C SER A 343 15.66 -2.23 18.43
N MET A 344 15.22 -1.28 17.60
CA MET A 344 15.54 -1.22 16.17
C MET A 344 16.94 -0.67 15.88
N ILE A 345 17.48 0.15 16.78
CA ILE A 345 18.79 0.80 16.62
C ILE A 345 19.92 0.01 17.34
N SER A 346 19.57 -0.88 18.28
CA SER A 346 20.57 -1.61 19.08
C SER A 346 21.35 -2.64 18.24
N PRO A 347 22.68 -2.48 18.08
CA PRO A 347 23.53 -3.42 17.35
C PRO A 347 23.95 -4.59 18.26
N ARG A 348 23.09 -5.59 18.50
CA ARG A 348 23.54 -6.82 19.17
C ARG A 348 24.03 -7.83 18.14
N ALA A 349 25.25 -8.33 18.33
CA ALA A 349 25.92 -9.31 17.45
C ALA A 349 25.07 -10.57 17.22
N ASP A 350 24.38 -11.07 18.25
CA ASP A 350 23.51 -12.25 18.21
C ASP A 350 22.30 -12.08 17.24
N ASN A 351 22.01 -10.85 16.86
CA ASN A 351 20.91 -10.50 15.98
C ASN A 351 21.31 -10.39 14.49
N LEU A 352 22.62 -10.37 14.16
CA LEU A 352 23.07 -10.33 12.76
C LEU A 352 22.80 -11.66 12.06
N LEU A 353 23.06 -12.78 12.72
CA LEU A 353 22.78 -14.13 12.18
C LEU A 353 21.27 -14.38 12.06
N SER A 354 20.49 -14.00 13.07
CA SER A 354 19.02 -14.09 13.01
C SER A 354 18.42 -13.16 11.96
N TRP A 355 19.02 -11.97 11.77
CA TRP A 355 18.63 -11.05 10.73
C TRP A 355 19.01 -11.55 9.34
N ALA A 356 20.20 -12.14 9.16
CA ALA A 356 20.60 -12.75 7.89
C ALA A 356 19.62 -13.86 7.48
N ALA A 357 19.23 -14.72 8.43
CA ALA A 357 18.23 -15.76 8.19
C ALA A 357 16.83 -15.20 7.86
N TYR A 358 16.43 -14.10 8.50
CA TYR A 358 15.15 -13.44 8.23
C TYR A 358 15.16 -12.63 6.93
N ASN A 359 16.32 -12.05 6.56
CA ASN A 359 16.48 -11.19 5.38
C ASN A 359 16.85 -11.98 4.11
N GLN A 360 16.53 -13.26 4.06
CA GLN A 360 16.70 -14.05 2.85
C GLN A 360 15.62 -13.68 1.82
N PRO A 361 16.00 -13.58 0.52
CA PRO A 361 15.05 -13.33 -0.53
C PRO A 361 14.10 -14.53 -0.65
N ASP A 362 12.82 -14.25 -0.64
CA ASP A 362 11.83 -15.21 -1.09
C ASP A 362 11.94 -15.35 -2.62
N TRP A 363 12.71 -16.35 -3.04
CA TRP A 363 12.92 -16.64 -4.46
C TRP A 363 11.63 -17.04 -5.16
N GLY A 364 10.67 -17.66 -4.45
CA GLY A 364 9.35 -17.94 -4.96
C GLY A 364 8.61 -16.63 -5.29
N LEU A 365 8.71 -15.64 -4.41
CA LEU A 365 8.11 -14.32 -4.61
C LEU A 365 8.80 -13.55 -5.76
N LEU A 366 10.13 -13.66 -5.88
CA LEU A 366 10.88 -12.98 -6.94
C LEU A 366 10.66 -13.63 -8.32
N TRP A 367 10.68 -14.96 -8.38
CA TRP A 367 10.62 -15.73 -9.63
C TRP A 367 9.21 -16.22 -9.97
N ALA A 368 8.24 -16.09 -9.06
CA ALA A 368 6.86 -16.37 -9.43
C ALA A 368 6.46 -15.48 -10.62
N PRO A 369 5.93 -16.06 -11.71
CA PRO A 369 5.64 -15.33 -12.94
C PRO A 369 4.77 -14.10 -12.75
N ARG A 370 4.03 -14.10 -11.66
CA ARG A 370 3.03 -13.09 -11.32
C ARG A 370 3.55 -11.99 -10.39
N ASN A 371 4.75 -12.13 -9.81
CA ASN A 371 5.26 -11.23 -8.78
C ASN A 371 6.27 -10.20 -9.31
N SER A 372 7.01 -10.51 -10.37
CA SER A 372 7.77 -9.50 -11.10
C SER A 372 7.05 -9.11 -12.38
N LEU A 373 6.96 -7.82 -12.65
CA LEU A 373 6.28 -7.26 -13.82
C LEU A 373 6.78 -7.87 -15.13
N LEU A 374 8.08 -8.11 -15.22
CA LEU A 374 8.72 -8.62 -16.43
C LEU A 374 8.52 -10.10 -16.60
N VAL A 375 8.60 -10.85 -15.51
CA VAL A 375 8.32 -12.29 -15.53
C VAL A 375 6.84 -12.52 -15.79
N ALA A 376 5.94 -11.69 -15.25
CA ALA A 376 4.52 -11.75 -15.52
C ALA A 376 4.20 -11.40 -16.99
N ALA A 377 4.79 -10.33 -17.52
CA ALA A 377 4.58 -9.92 -18.92
C ALA A 377 5.12 -10.94 -19.90
N SER A 378 6.34 -11.48 -19.68
CA SER A 378 6.93 -12.50 -20.52
C SER A 378 6.24 -13.85 -20.39
N SER A 379 5.80 -14.24 -19.17
CA SER A 379 5.04 -15.47 -18.95
C SER A 379 3.67 -15.42 -19.61
N ALA A 380 2.96 -14.30 -19.51
CA ALA A 380 1.68 -14.11 -20.18
C ALA A 380 1.84 -14.13 -21.70
N GLY A 381 2.87 -13.46 -22.24
CA GLY A 381 3.19 -13.45 -23.66
C GLY A 381 3.60 -14.83 -24.18
N VAL A 382 4.48 -15.53 -23.48
CA VAL A 382 4.94 -16.88 -23.84
C VAL A 382 3.82 -17.90 -23.66
N SER A 383 3.02 -17.81 -22.60
CA SER A 383 1.86 -18.66 -22.39
C SER A 383 0.81 -18.46 -23.50
N TRP A 384 0.57 -17.20 -23.88
CA TRP A 384 -0.35 -16.87 -24.95
C TRP A 384 0.13 -17.34 -26.33
N LEU A 385 1.43 -17.16 -26.64
CA LEU A 385 2.01 -17.54 -27.93
C LEU A 385 2.19 -19.05 -28.11
N PHE A 386 2.55 -19.75 -27.02
CA PHE A 386 2.95 -21.16 -27.07
C PHE A 386 2.02 -22.10 -26.28
N GLY A 387 0.99 -21.56 -25.63
CA GLY A 387 0.05 -22.35 -24.81
C GLY A 387 0.70 -22.97 -23.55
N TRP A 388 1.85 -22.49 -23.12
CA TRP A 388 2.57 -23.04 -21.97
C TRP A 388 1.98 -22.53 -20.64
N PRO A 389 1.82 -23.42 -19.64
CA PRO A 389 1.33 -23.01 -18.32
C PRO A 389 2.25 -21.97 -17.67
N THR A 390 1.64 -20.96 -17.04
CA THR A 390 2.40 -19.96 -16.26
C THR A 390 3.13 -20.62 -15.10
N GLY A 391 4.36 -20.19 -14.81
CA GLY A 391 5.18 -20.72 -13.70
C GLY A 391 6.09 -21.89 -14.05
N THR A 392 6.04 -22.38 -15.28
CA THR A 392 6.95 -23.43 -15.77
C THR A 392 8.38 -22.90 -15.97
N LEU A 393 9.35 -23.82 -16.05
CA LEU A 393 10.74 -23.47 -16.32
C LEU A 393 10.92 -22.61 -17.59
N PRO A 394 10.26 -22.93 -18.74
CA PRO A 394 10.35 -22.10 -19.95
C PRO A 394 9.89 -20.66 -19.73
N THR A 395 8.80 -20.43 -18.96
CA THR A 395 8.30 -19.08 -18.70
C THR A 395 9.22 -18.31 -17.75
N ARG A 396 9.90 -19.00 -16.81
CA ARG A 396 10.93 -18.42 -15.95
C ARG A 396 12.18 -18.01 -16.72
N LEU A 397 12.63 -18.87 -17.66
CA LEU A 397 13.76 -18.57 -18.54
C LEU A 397 13.47 -17.41 -19.48
N ALA A 398 12.23 -17.31 -20.00
CA ALA A 398 11.80 -16.17 -20.81
C ALA A 398 11.83 -14.86 -20.00
N GLY A 399 11.41 -14.90 -18.72
CA GLY A 399 11.50 -13.76 -17.80
C GLY A 399 12.94 -13.33 -17.54
N ALA A 400 13.81 -14.28 -17.24
CA ALA A 400 15.24 -14.02 -17.06
C ALA A 400 15.89 -13.47 -18.34
N GLY A 401 15.54 -14.00 -19.52
CA GLY A 401 15.97 -13.51 -20.81
C GLY A 401 15.52 -12.06 -21.06
N TRP A 402 14.31 -11.71 -20.66
CA TRP A 402 13.81 -10.33 -20.75
C TRP A 402 14.58 -9.38 -19.82
N LEU A 403 14.89 -9.80 -18.61
CA LEU A 403 15.74 -9.02 -17.68
C LEU A 403 17.16 -8.80 -18.25
N ALA A 404 17.75 -9.84 -18.83
CA ALA A 404 19.04 -9.76 -19.49
C ALA A 404 19.00 -8.82 -20.72
N LEU A 405 17.92 -8.87 -21.50
CA LEU A 405 17.69 -7.97 -22.63
C LEU A 405 17.55 -6.52 -22.18
N LEU A 406 16.81 -6.27 -21.09
CA LEU A 406 16.69 -4.94 -20.48
C LEU A 406 18.05 -4.40 -20.04
N ALA A 407 18.80 -5.19 -19.28
CA ALA A 407 20.12 -4.81 -18.80
C ALA A 407 21.11 -4.59 -19.97
N GLY A 408 21.12 -5.51 -20.94
CA GLY A 408 21.95 -5.41 -22.14
C GLY A 408 21.62 -4.19 -23.00
N THR A 409 20.32 -3.91 -23.16
CA THR A 409 19.88 -2.72 -23.94
C THR A 409 20.21 -1.42 -23.21
N ALA A 410 20.08 -1.39 -21.89
CA ALA A 410 20.48 -0.24 -21.08
C ALA A 410 22.00 0.01 -21.17
N LEU A 411 22.80 -1.07 -21.07
CA LEU A 411 24.25 -0.99 -21.19
C LEU A 411 24.67 -0.59 -22.60
N TRP A 412 24.06 -1.18 -23.65
CA TRP A 412 24.32 -0.81 -25.03
C TRP A 412 23.96 0.64 -25.34
N ALA A 413 22.78 1.12 -24.89
CA ALA A 413 22.38 2.52 -25.00
C ALA A 413 23.35 3.47 -24.27
N TRP A 414 23.94 3.01 -23.17
CA TRP A 414 24.97 3.74 -22.43
C TRP A 414 26.29 3.81 -23.20
N CYS A 415 26.73 2.72 -23.81
CA CYS A 415 28.00 2.61 -24.53
C CYS A 415 27.96 3.24 -25.92
N HIS A 416 26.78 3.40 -26.55
CA HIS A 416 26.69 3.84 -27.95
C HIS A 416 26.72 5.38 -28.08
N PRO A 417 27.74 5.97 -28.78
CA PRO A 417 27.95 7.43 -28.80
C PRO A 417 26.80 8.24 -29.41
N THR A 418 26.10 7.70 -30.42
CA THR A 418 24.97 8.37 -31.10
C THR A 418 23.71 8.36 -30.25
N LEU A 419 23.45 7.28 -29.52
CA LEU A 419 22.36 7.16 -28.57
C LEU A 419 22.61 7.99 -27.31
N ARG A 420 23.88 8.14 -26.90
CA ARG A 420 24.29 9.00 -25.80
C ARG A 420 23.94 10.48 -26.05
N ARG A 421 23.96 10.96 -27.29
CA ARG A 421 23.55 12.32 -27.67
C ARG A 421 22.02 12.47 -27.78
N ALA A 422 21.32 11.48 -28.33
CA ALA A 422 19.87 11.48 -28.47
C ALA A 422 19.12 11.14 -27.14
N THR A 423 19.81 10.49 -26.19
CA THR A 423 19.24 9.89 -24.99
C THR A 423 19.67 10.56 -23.68
N THR A 424 20.22 11.77 -23.71
CA THR A 424 20.70 12.44 -22.48
C THR A 424 19.67 12.49 -21.33
N ARG A 425 18.37 12.56 -21.63
CA ARG A 425 17.30 12.39 -20.63
C ARG A 425 17.01 10.92 -20.33
N ALA A 426 16.90 10.07 -21.34
CA ALA A 426 16.63 8.65 -21.16
C ALA A 426 17.80 7.94 -20.48
N GLY A 427 19.04 8.23 -20.85
CA GLY A 427 20.23 7.72 -20.18
C GLY A 427 20.30 8.09 -18.71
N ALA A 428 19.95 9.33 -18.35
CA ALA A 428 19.85 9.76 -16.96
C ALA A 428 18.74 9.00 -16.20
N GLY A 429 17.62 8.69 -16.84
CA GLY A 429 16.55 7.87 -16.26
C GLY A 429 17.00 6.43 -15.97
N TRP A 430 17.71 5.80 -16.91
CA TRP A 430 18.27 4.45 -16.72
C TRP A 430 19.29 4.40 -15.59
N LEU A 431 20.20 5.37 -15.54
CA LEU A 431 21.19 5.48 -14.45
C LEU A 431 20.54 5.68 -13.09
N LEU A 432 19.50 6.50 -13.03
CA LEU A 432 18.75 6.69 -11.79
C LEU A 432 18.13 5.40 -11.30
N LEU A 433 17.48 4.64 -12.20
CA LEU A 433 16.87 3.35 -11.83
C LEU A 433 17.94 2.33 -11.43
N ALA A 434 19.04 2.22 -12.17
CA ALA A 434 20.15 1.33 -11.85
C ALA A 434 20.82 1.70 -10.52
N GLY A 435 21.09 2.98 -10.30
CA GLY A 435 21.67 3.51 -9.06
C GLY A 435 20.74 3.27 -7.86
N TRP A 436 19.44 3.47 -8.04
CA TRP A 436 18.45 3.17 -7.01
C TRP A 436 18.45 1.69 -6.64
N MET A 437 18.41 0.79 -7.63
CA MET A 437 18.46 -0.65 -7.41
C MET A 437 19.76 -1.09 -6.73
N ALA A 438 20.89 -0.53 -7.14
CA ALA A 438 22.19 -0.81 -6.53
C ALA A 438 22.25 -0.36 -5.07
N LEU A 439 21.80 0.87 -4.76
CA LEU A 439 21.75 1.38 -3.39
C LEU A 439 20.78 0.58 -2.51
N ALA A 440 19.62 0.20 -3.03
CA ALA A 440 18.66 -0.63 -2.31
C ALA A 440 19.25 -2.02 -2.00
N THR A 441 19.90 -2.65 -2.98
CA THR A 441 20.58 -3.94 -2.79
C THR A 441 21.70 -3.83 -1.77
N LEU A 442 22.55 -2.81 -1.89
CA LEU A 442 23.66 -2.56 -0.94
C LEU A 442 23.12 -2.40 0.49
N LEU A 443 22.08 -1.58 0.69
CA LEU A 443 21.49 -1.37 2.00
C LEU A 443 20.90 -2.66 2.59
N LEU A 444 20.15 -3.41 1.79
CA LEU A 444 19.46 -4.62 2.22
C LEU A 444 20.43 -5.78 2.49
N GLN A 445 21.56 -5.81 1.81
CA GLN A 445 22.60 -6.84 1.93
C GLN A 445 23.85 -6.34 2.67
N ALA A 446 23.78 -5.18 3.34
CA ALA A 446 24.89 -4.57 4.07
C ALA A 446 25.53 -5.51 5.11
N HIS A 447 24.74 -6.40 5.71
CA HIS A 447 25.20 -7.39 6.68
C HIS A 447 26.21 -8.40 6.10
N HIS A 448 26.16 -8.72 4.80
CA HIS A 448 27.18 -9.56 4.15
C HIS A 448 28.53 -8.84 4.01
N LEU A 449 28.54 -7.53 4.12
CA LEU A 449 29.74 -6.70 4.11
C LEU A 449 30.22 -6.32 5.53
N GLY A 450 29.64 -6.92 6.58
CA GLY A 450 29.94 -6.58 7.97
C GLY A 450 29.42 -5.19 8.39
N LEU A 451 28.56 -4.56 7.59
CA LEU A 451 27.99 -3.26 7.90
C LEU A 451 26.69 -3.40 8.72
N PRO A 452 26.33 -2.41 9.55
CA PRO A 452 25.08 -2.41 10.30
C PRO A 452 23.86 -2.54 9.38
N SER A 453 22.92 -3.43 9.74
CA SER A 453 21.66 -3.61 9.01
C SER A 453 20.54 -2.80 9.65
N LEU A 454 19.71 -2.18 8.82
CA LEU A 454 18.48 -1.54 9.27
C LEU A 454 17.38 -2.59 9.41
N ARG A 455 17.05 -2.98 10.65
CA ARG A 455 16.15 -4.11 10.95
C ARG A 455 14.70 -3.87 10.58
N PHE A 456 14.28 -2.64 10.35
CA PHE A 456 12.91 -2.33 9.99
C PHE A 456 12.62 -2.48 8.48
N ILE A 457 13.64 -2.76 7.66
CA ILE A 457 13.46 -3.08 6.24
C ILE A 457 14.13 -4.41 5.90
N HIS A 458 13.40 -5.31 5.30
CA HIS A 458 13.89 -6.59 4.80
C HIS A 458 13.75 -6.68 3.27
N ILE A 459 14.50 -7.60 2.65
CA ILE A 459 14.59 -7.71 1.19
C ILE A 459 13.23 -7.93 0.53
N ASN A 460 12.32 -8.67 1.18
CA ASN A 460 10.98 -8.93 0.61
C ASN A 460 10.13 -7.65 0.52
N ALA A 461 10.36 -6.65 1.41
CA ALA A 461 9.70 -5.35 1.28
C ALA A 461 10.16 -4.58 0.03
N ALA A 462 11.42 -4.75 -0.38
CA ALA A 462 11.91 -4.20 -1.64
C ALA A 462 11.41 -5.03 -2.83
N ILE A 463 11.38 -6.36 -2.74
CA ILE A 463 10.88 -7.27 -3.80
C ILE A 463 9.45 -6.90 -4.20
N ILE A 464 8.55 -6.70 -3.24
CA ILE A 464 7.16 -6.31 -3.53
C ILE A 464 7.02 -4.87 -4.06
N THR A 465 8.11 -4.07 -4.02
CA THR A 465 8.17 -2.71 -4.58
C THR A 465 8.84 -2.69 -5.96
N LEU A 466 9.48 -3.79 -6.38
CA LEU A 466 10.21 -3.88 -7.66
C LEU A 466 9.36 -3.55 -8.88
N PHE A 467 8.04 -3.72 -8.80
CA PHE A 467 7.15 -3.34 -9.91
C PHE A 467 7.29 -1.86 -10.30
N VAL A 468 7.72 -0.99 -9.40
CA VAL A 468 7.95 0.44 -9.70
C VAL A 468 9.13 0.61 -10.67
N PRO A 469 10.39 0.28 -10.31
CA PRO A 469 11.51 0.44 -11.24
C PRO A 469 11.35 -0.41 -12.51
N LEU A 470 10.78 -1.60 -12.40
CA LEU A 470 10.57 -2.49 -13.54
C LEU A 470 9.53 -1.95 -14.52
N SER A 471 8.40 -1.41 -14.04
CA SER A 471 7.40 -0.76 -14.91
C SER A 471 7.97 0.44 -15.63
N LEU A 472 8.71 1.29 -14.88
CA LEU A 472 9.35 2.47 -15.45
C LEU A 472 10.35 2.08 -16.53
N ALA A 473 11.24 1.13 -16.25
CA ALA A 473 12.24 0.63 -17.17
C ALA A 473 11.60 -0.03 -18.41
N SER A 474 10.66 -0.95 -18.21
CA SER A 474 9.96 -1.64 -19.31
C SER A 474 9.20 -0.67 -20.21
N GLY A 475 8.52 0.32 -19.62
CA GLY A 475 7.84 1.37 -20.37
C GLY A 475 8.82 2.21 -21.22
N GLY A 476 9.98 2.52 -20.67
CA GLY A 476 11.08 3.18 -21.40
C GLY A 476 11.61 2.34 -22.57
N LEU A 477 11.90 1.07 -22.32
CA LEU A 477 12.40 0.13 -23.33
C LEU A 477 11.38 -0.09 -24.45
N LEU A 478 10.15 -0.43 -24.12
CA LEU A 478 9.08 -0.68 -25.09
C LEU A 478 8.77 0.56 -25.94
N ALA A 479 8.82 1.75 -25.33
CA ALA A 479 8.67 3.01 -26.07
C ALA A 479 9.82 3.26 -27.05
N TRP A 480 11.04 2.85 -26.69
CA TRP A 480 12.19 2.92 -27.57
C TRP A 480 12.06 1.90 -28.70
N LEU A 481 11.81 0.63 -28.41
CA LEU A 481 11.63 -0.43 -29.40
C LEU A 481 10.52 -0.11 -30.41
N SER A 482 9.37 0.38 -29.92
CA SER A 482 8.21 0.73 -30.76
C SER A 482 8.35 2.02 -31.56
N GLY A 483 9.43 2.77 -31.38
CA GLY A 483 9.54 4.09 -31.99
C GLY A 483 10.90 4.51 -32.50
N ALA A 484 11.96 3.77 -32.20
CA ALA A 484 13.33 4.13 -32.62
C ALA A 484 13.53 4.00 -34.15
N TRP A 485 12.84 3.04 -34.75
CA TRP A 485 13.02 2.64 -36.15
C TRP A 485 11.83 3.00 -37.03
N LEU A 486 10.77 3.59 -36.50
CA LEU A 486 9.53 3.83 -37.20
C LEU A 486 9.28 5.34 -37.43
N PRO A 487 8.70 5.72 -38.57
CA PRO A 487 8.17 7.06 -38.75
C PRO A 487 7.18 7.43 -37.63
N PRO A 488 7.02 8.72 -37.27
CA PRO A 488 6.23 9.13 -36.11
C PRO A 488 4.78 8.66 -36.10
N GLN A 489 4.17 8.46 -37.26
CA GLN A 489 2.79 7.94 -37.37
C GLN A 489 2.74 6.44 -37.05
N LEU A 490 3.61 5.64 -37.67
CA LEU A 490 3.71 4.21 -37.41
C LEU A 490 4.13 3.92 -35.96
N ALA A 491 5.02 4.72 -35.39
CA ALA A 491 5.41 4.63 -34.00
C ALA A 491 4.24 4.89 -33.02
N ARG A 492 3.25 5.72 -33.39
CA ARG A 492 2.01 5.92 -32.60
C ARG A 492 1.11 4.70 -32.70
N ILE A 493 0.90 4.19 -33.92
CA ILE A 493 0.05 3.02 -34.17
C ILE A 493 0.63 1.82 -33.43
N SER A 494 1.92 1.52 -33.61
CA SER A 494 2.60 0.40 -32.93
C SER A 494 2.50 0.51 -31.40
N THR A 495 2.66 1.70 -30.84
CA THR A 495 2.49 1.92 -29.39
C THR A 495 1.04 1.68 -28.95
N GLY A 496 0.07 2.13 -29.73
CA GLY A 496 -1.35 1.91 -29.45
C GLY A 496 -1.71 0.42 -29.48
N LEU A 497 -1.26 -0.30 -30.51
CA LEU A 497 -1.46 -1.75 -30.66
C LEU A 497 -0.78 -2.52 -29.52
N LEU A 498 0.45 -2.14 -29.16
CA LEU A 498 1.16 -2.75 -28.04
C LEU A 498 0.46 -2.49 -26.70
N ALA A 499 -0.01 -1.27 -26.46
CA ALA A 499 -0.77 -0.95 -25.27
C ALA A 499 -2.09 -1.73 -25.20
N LEU A 500 -2.76 -1.91 -26.34
CA LEU A 500 -3.98 -2.73 -26.42
C LEU A 500 -3.69 -4.20 -26.17
N ALA A 501 -2.63 -4.76 -26.77
CA ALA A 501 -2.21 -6.14 -26.56
C ALA A 501 -1.88 -6.40 -25.08
N ILE A 502 -1.15 -5.48 -24.42
CA ILE A 502 -0.85 -5.51 -22.99
C ILE A 502 -2.15 -5.44 -22.18
N ALA A 503 -3.09 -4.59 -22.57
CA ALA A 503 -4.35 -4.41 -21.86
C ALA A 503 -5.23 -5.65 -21.91
N VAL A 504 -5.37 -6.25 -23.09
CA VAL A 504 -6.22 -7.45 -23.29
C VAL A 504 -5.61 -8.67 -22.60
N SER A 505 -4.33 -8.96 -22.83
CA SER A 505 -3.65 -10.10 -22.20
C SER A 505 -3.56 -9.95 -20.70
N GLY A 506 -3.27 -8.74 -20.22
CA GLY A 506 -3.14 -8.45 -18.80
C GLY A 506 -4.48 -8.54 -18.05
N ALA A 507 -5.56 -8.00 -18.62
CA ALA A 507 -6.88 -8.03 -18.00
C ALA A 507 -7.39 -9.47 -17.77
N GLN A 508 -7.06 -10.41 -18.65
CA GLN A 508 -7.36 -11.83 -18.45
C GLN A 508 -6.61 -12.40 -17.23
N GLY A 509 -5.32 -12.12 -17.11
CA GLY A 509 -4.49 -12.58 -15.98
C GLY A 509 -4.89 -11.99 -14.64
N MET A 510 -5.58 -10.84 -14.63
CA MET A 510 -6.05 -10.19 -13.41
C MET A 510 -7.33 -10.82 -12.83
N ARG A 511 -8.07 -11.65 -13.57
CA ARG A 511 -9.35 -12.22 -13.10
C ARG A 511 -9.20 -13.12 -11.87
N THR A 512 -8.09 -13.82 -11.74
CA THR A 512 -7.81 -14.78 -10.66
C THR A 512 -6.77 -14.26 -9.67
N LEU A 513 -6.71 -12.94 -9.50
CA LEU A 513 -5.68 -12.31 -8.67
C LEU A 513 -5.89 -12.57 -7.19
N VAL A 514 -7.14 -12.53 -6.72
CA VAL A 514 -7.45 -12.71 -5.31
C VAL A 514 -7.14 -14.15 -4.90
N ASN A 515 -6.26 -14.31 -3.91
CA ASN A 515 -5.93 -15.61 -3.37
C ASN A 515 -7.02 -16.04 -2.36
N PRO A 516 -7.78 -17.11 -2.62
CA PRO A 516 -8.85 -17.56 -1.71
C PRO A 516 -8.34 -17.85 -0.29
N ALA A 517 -7.11 -18.33 -0.14
CA ALA A 517 -6.53 -18.63 1.16
C ALA A 517 -6.33 -17.40 2.06
N THR A 518 -6.42 -16.19 1.49
CA THR A 518 -6.30 -14.94 2.25
C THR A 518 -7.65 -14.31 2.59
N VAL A 519 -8.75 -14.90 2.13
CA VAL A 519 -10.11 -14.43 2.40
C VAL A 519 -10.57 -15.03 3.73
N LEU A 520 -10.32 -14.32 4.83
CA LEU A 520 -10.66 -14.77 6.17
C LEU A 520 -12.18 -14.76 6.42
N ALA A 521 -12.91 -13.84 5.81
CA ALA A 521 -14.34 -13.68 6.02
C ALA A 521 -15.13 -13.84 4.72
N THR A 522 -16.14 -14.70 4.77
CA THR A 522 -17.13 -14.95 3.73
C THR A 522 -18.40 -14.10 3.97
N PRO A 523 -19.38 -14.08 3.05
CA PRO A 523 -20.70 -13.48 3.32
C PRO A 523 -21.41 -14.09 4.54
N ALA A 524 -21.26 -15.40 4.79
CA ALA A 524 -21.80 -16.05 5.97
C ALA A 524 -21.15 -15.54 7.26
N ASP A 525 -19.83 -15.34 7.25
CA ASP A 525 -19.13 -14.72 8.39
C ASP A 525 -19.65 -13.29 8.65
N ARG A 526 -19.85 -12.48 7.59
CA ARG A 526 -20.39 -11.12 7.74
C ARG A 526 -21.80 -11.14 8.34
N ALA A 527 -22.65 -12.09 7.95
CA ALA A 527 -23.99 -12.26 8.53
C ALA A 527 -23.91 -12.65 10.01
N ALA A 528 -23.04 -13.61 10.37
CA ALA A 528 -22.82 -14.02 11.75
C ALA A 528 -22.26 -12.88 12.63
N LEU A 529 -21.31 -12.09 12.11
CA LEU A 529 -20.78 -10.92 12.80
C LEU A 529 -21.84 -9.83 13.02
N THR A 530 -22.74 -9.65 12.06
CA THR A 530 -23.90 -8.75 12.23
C THR A 530 -24.82 -9.27 13.34
N TRP A 531 -25.12 -10.58 13.32
CA TRP A 531 -25.92 -11.23 14.36
C TRP A 531 -25.28 -11.10 15.75
N ILE A 532 -23.97 -11.33 15.87
CA ILE A 532 -23.22 -11.14 17.13
C ILE A 532 -23.38 -9.72 17.65
N ARG A 533 -23.19 -8.71 16.81
CA ARG A 533 -23.35 -7.30 17.20
C ARG A 533 -24.73 -7.00 17.76
N ASP A 534 -25.76 -7.58 17.16
CA ASP A 534 -27.15 -7.23 17.44
C ASP A 534 -27.76 -8.08 18.59
N HIS A 535 -27.23 -9.28 18.89
CA HIS A 535 -27.85 -10.23 19.83
C HIS A 535 -26.95 -10.67 20.99
N VAL A 536 -25.63 -10.58 20.86
CA VAL A 536 -24.72 -11.03 21.93
C VAL A 536 -24.44 -9.87 22.90
N PRO A 537 -24.40 -10.10 24.21
CA PRO A 537 -24.10 -9.07 25.22
C PRO A 537 -22.80 -8.32 24.95
N ALA A 538 -22.74 -7.04 25.33
CA ALA A 538 -21.59 -6.17 25.05
C ALA A 538 -20.32 -6.59 25.81
N ASP A 539 -20.47 -7.24 26.95
CA ASP A 539 -19.40 -7.76 27.82
C ASP A 539 -18.92 -9.15 27.41
N ALA A 540 -19.49 -9.74 26.36
CA ALA A 540 -19.11 -11.05 25.87
C ALA A 540 -17.65 -11.07 25.42
N ARG A 541 -16.98 -12.17 25.77
CA ARG A 541 -15.59 -12.42 25.38
C ARG A 541 -15.49 -13.69 24.58
N PHE A 542 -14.94 -13.62 23.38
CA PHE A 542 -14.87 -14.68 22.41
C PHE A 542 -13.52 -15.41 22.40
N ALA A 543 -13.57 -16.73 22.22
CA ALA A 543 -12.47 -17.49 21.65
C ALA A 543 -12.77 -17.80 20.17
N VAL A 544 -11.75 -17.73 19.35
CA VAL A 544 -11.83 -17.87 17.89
C VAL A 544 -10.77 -18.83 17.38
N PRO A 545 -10.99 -19.53 16.25
CA PRO A 545 -9.97 -20.33 15.61
C PRO A 545 -8.78 -19.49 15.20
N MET A 546 -7.59 -20.03 15.40
CA MET A 546 -6.35 -19.31 15.12
C MET A 546 -5.28 -20.23 14.55
N TRP A 547 -4.28 -19.61 13.94
CA TRP A 547 -3.13 -20.30 13.40
C TRP A 547 -1.84 -19.50 13.59
N ARG A 548 -0.70 -20.17 13.55
CA ARG A 548 0.60 -19.51 13.61
C ARG A 548 0.91 -18.82 12.30
N TRP A 549 0.60 -17.52 12.23
CA TRP A 549 0.76 -16.73 11.01
C TRP A 549 2.22 -16.45 10.66
N MET A 550 3.00 -16.00 11.64
CA MET A 550 4.45 -15.78 11.53
C MET A 550 5.17 -16.31 12.76
N LYS A 551 6.51 -16.33 12.72
CA LYS A 551 7.29 -16.74 13.88
C LYS A 551 6.97 -15.86 15.10
N GLY A 552 6.34 -16.45 16.12
CA GLY A 552 5.95 -15.74 17.34
C GLY A 552 4.72 -14.83 17.21
N VAL A 553 3.87 -15.03 16.18
CA VAL A 553 2.61 -14.29 16.01
C VAL A 553 1.51 -15.24 15.58
N TYR A 554 0.38 -15.19 16.29
CA TYR A 554 -0.86 -15.90 15.93
C TYR A 554 -1.87 -14.93 15.34
N ALA A 555 -2.73 -15.42 14.48
CA ALA A 555 -3.82 -14.68 13.84
C ALA A 555 -5.04 -15.58 13.68
N GLY A 556 -6.22 -15.00 13.55
CA GLY A 556 -7.43 -15.76 13.28
C GLY A 556 -7.43 -16.39 11.90
N SER A 557 -8.03 -17.57 11.79
CA SER A 557 -8.11 -18.33 10.54
C SER A 557 -9.40 -18.09 9.75
N ASP A 558 -10.38 -17.45 10.36
CA ASP A 558 -11.71 -17.21 9.78
C ASP A 558 -12.30 -15.84 10.15
N GLY A 559 -13.60 -15.66 9.91
CA GLY A 559 -14.33 -14.40 10.19
C GLY A 559 -14.36 -14.01 11.65
N GLY A 560 -14.17 -14.94 12.59
CA GLY A 560 -14.10 -14.66 14.02
C GLY A 560 -13.00 -13.69 14.41
N TYR A 561 -11.94 -13.60 13.59
CA TYR A 561 -10.87 -12.62 13.80
C TYR A 561 -11.34 -11.16 13.70
N TRP A 562 -12.48 -10.91 13.06
CA TRP A 562 -13.07 -9.60 12.90
C TRP A 562 -13.98 -9.17 14.06
N ILE A 563 -14.29 -10.06 15.01
CA ILE A 563 -15.21 -9.78 16.13
C ILE A 563 -14.86 -8.48 16.86
N PRO A 564 -13.63 -8.26 17.35
CA PRO A 564 -13.35 -7.07 18.14
C PRO A 564 -13.60 -5.76 17.40
N VAL A 565 -13.25 -5.72 16.12
CA VAL A 565 -13.28 -4.48 15.33
C VAL A 565 -14.61 -4.22 14.62
N LEU A 566 -15.52 -5.21 14.54
CA LEU A 566 -16.81 -5.05 13.88
C LEU A 566 -18.00 -5.09 14.84
N THR A 567 -17.86 -5.77 15.98
CA THR A 567 -19.00 -6.04 16.87
C THR A 567 -18.87 -5.35 18.25
N ASP A 568 -17.71 -4.79 18.55
CA ASP A 568 -17.38 -4.22 19.87
C ASP A 568 -17.45 -5.26 21.01
N ARG A 569 -17.23 -6.54 20.71
CA ARG A 569 -17.08 -7.62 21.71
C ARG A 569 -15.62 -7.98 21.84
N ALA A 570 -15.22 -8.33 23.06
CA ALA A 570 -13.84 -8.72 23.31
C ALA A 570 -13.49 -10.07 22.66
N SER A 571 -12.24 -10.26 22.28
CA SER A 571 -11.68 -11.56 21.87
C SER A 571 -10.39 -11.82 22.64
N ILE A 572 -10.10 -13.09 22.92
CA ILE A 572 -8.80 -13.46 23.50
C ILE A 572 -7.66 -13.24 22.51
N LEU A 573 -7.95 -13.33 21.21
CA LEU A 573 -6.97 -13.10 20.15
C LEU A 573 -7.04 -11.65 19.65
N PRO A 574 -6.08 -10.82 20.00
CA PRO A 574 -6.02 -9.44 19.52
C PRO A 574 -5.54 -9.35 18.07
N PRO A 575 -5.66 -8.18 17.42
CA PRO A 575 -4.99 -7.92 16.15
C PRO A 575 -3.51 -8.23 16.19
N ALA A 576 -2.93 -8.78 15.11
CA ALA A 576 -1.57 -9.32 15.05
C ALA A 576 -0.44 -8.35 15.44
N LEU A 577 -0.73 -7.05 15.54
CA LEU A 577 0.21 -6.05 16.06
C LEU A 577 0.49 -6.19 17.57
N TYR A 578 -0.19 -7.08 18.31
CA TYR A 578 0.07 -7.32 19.73
C TYR A 578 1.54 -7.68 19.99
N ASN A 579 2.17 -8.36 19.05
CA ASN A 579 3.60 -8.73 19.14
C ASN A 579 4.56 -7.52 19.17
N GLU A 580 4.15 -6.39 18.58
CA GLU A 580 4.93 -5.15 18.57
C GLU A 580 4.45 -4.17 19.66
N ALA A 581 3.17 -4.27 20.04
CA ALA A 581 2.50 -3.34 20.95
C ALA A 581 2.70 -3.68 22.43
N LEU A 582 2.89 -4.97 22.77
CA LEU A 582 2.95 -5.45 24.14
C LEU A 582 4.38 -5.82 24.57
N PRO A 583 4.66 -5.90 25.90
CA PRO A 583 5.91 -6.41 26.43
C PRO A 583 6.16 -7.86 26.02
N ARG A 584 7.43 -8.22 25.79
CA ARG A 584 7.82 -9.55 25.28
C ARG A 584 7.35 -10.72 26.15
N ASP A 585 7.38 -10.58 27.48
CA ASP A 585 6.94 -11.63 28.38
C ASP A 585 5.43 -11.87 28.30
N THR A 586 4.64 -10.80 28.19
CA THR A 586 3.20 -10.87 27.93
C THR A 586 2.92 -11.59 26.62
N VAL A 587 3.61 -11.20 25.53
CA VAL A 587 3.47 -11.85 24.22
C VAL A 587 3.82 -13.33 24.28
N ARG A 588 4.86 -13.71 25.04
CA ARG A 588 5.26 -15.12 25.19
C ARG A 588 4.15 -15.93 25.88
N GLN A 589 3.62 -15.43 27.01
CA GLN A 589 2.52 -16.08 27.73
C GLN A 589 1.28 -16.25 26.86
N MET A 590 0.89 -15.19 26.14
CA MET A 590 -0.24 -15.27 25.21
C MET A 590 0.01 -16.31 24.11
N ASN A 591 1.21 -16.35 23.54
CA ASN A 591 1.54 -17.28 22.47
C ASN A 591 1.56 -18.74 22.94
N GLU A 592 1.88 -19.03 24.20
CA GLU A 592 1.78 -20.38 24.78
C GLU A 592 0.32 -20.87 24.80
N GLN A 593 -0.61 -20.02 25.21
CA GLN A 593 -2.04 -20.31 25.15
C GLN A 593 -2.54 -20.44 23.70
N PHE A 594 -2.13 -19.52 22.83
CA PHE A 594 -2.53 -19.54 21.42
C PHE A 594 -2.01 -20.76 20.67
N ALA A 595 -0.83 -21.28 21.04
CA ALA A 595 -0.30 -22.52 20.49
C ALA A 595 -1.24 -23.70 20.78
N ARG A 596 -1.72 -23.82 22.03
CA ARG A 596 -2.65 -24.89 22.45
C ARG A 596 -3.99 -24.81 21.66
N ILE A 597 -4.54 -23.61 21.52
CA ILE A 597 -5.77 -23.43 20.74
C ILE A 597 -5.55 -23.74 19.25
N ALA A 598 -4.41 -23.36 18.68
CA ALA A 598 -4.08 -23.65 17.29
C ALA A 598 -3.84 -25.14 17.01
N GLU A 599 -3.35 -25.90 17.99
CA GLU A 599 -3.04 -27.33 17.88
C GLU A 599 -4.27 -28.21 18.15
N SER A 600 -5.03 -27.94 19.22
CA SER A 600 -6.21 -28.73 19.62
C SER A 600 -7.52 -28.25 18.99
N GLY A 601 -7.55 -27.03 18.45
CA GLY A 601 -8.78 -26.36 18.08
C GLY A 601 -9.61 -25.96 19.32
N LEU A 602 -10.87 -25.65 19.11
CA LEU A 602 -11.82 -25.32 20.20
C LEU A 602 -12.67 -26.54 20.61
N ALA A 603 -12.25 -27.76 20.29
CA ALA A 603 -13.00 -29.00 20.59
C ALA A 603 -12.54 -29.69 21.90
N ASP A 604 -11.41 -29.28 22.48
CA ASP A 604 -10.84 -29.85 23.71
C ASP A 604 -11.61 -29.35 24.94
N ALA A 605 -12.24 -30.25 25.66
CA ALA A 605 -13.08 -29.93 26.81
C ALA A 605 -12.31 -29.29 27.98
N ASP A 606 -11.07 -29.75 28.23
CA ASP A 606 -10.23 -29.21 29.31
C ASP A 606 -9.80 -27.78 28.98
N LEU A 607 -9.43 -27.53 27.71
CA LEU A 607 -9.14 -26.18 27.22
C LEU A 607 -10.36 -25.27 27.31
N LEU A 608 -11.56 -25.75 26.96
CA LEU A 608 -12.79 -24.94 27.06
C LEU A 608 -13.12 -24.60 28.52
N ALA A 609 -12.91 -25.53 29.47
CA ALA A 609 -13.10 -25.26 30.89
C ALA A 609 -12.10 -24.20 31.39
N GLU A 610 -10.84 -24.28 30.96
CA GLU A 610 -9.82 -23.26 31.27
C GLU A 610 -10.19 -21.89 30.70
N LEU A 611 -10.65 -21.84 29.44
CA LEU A 611 -11.09 -20.60 28.78
C LEU A 611 -12.31 -19.99 29.50
N ALA A 612 -13.26 -20.83 29.92
CA ALA A 612 -14.41 -20.38 30.72
C ALA A 612 -13.96 -19.78 32.07
N ALA A 613 -13.01 -20.40 32.75
CA ALA A 613 -12.43 -19.89 34.00
C ALA A 613 -11.69 -18.55 33.81
N GLN A 614 -11.19 -18.29 32.60
CA GLN A 614 -10.56 -17.02 32.20
C GLN A 614 -11.59 -15.96 31.73
N GLY A 615 -12.89 -16.24 31.84
CA GLY A 615 -13.97 -15.33 31.46
C GLY A 615 -14.32 -15.33 29.98
N VAL A 616 -13.93 -16.34 29.22
CA VAL A 616 -14.46 -16.56 27.87
C VAL A 616 -15.91 -17.03 27.99
N THR A 617 -16.82 -16.36 27.31
CA THR A 617 -18.26 -16.62 27.38
C THR A 617 -18.82 -17.18 26.08
N HIS A 618 -18.11 -16.98 24.95
CA HIS A 618 -18.59 -17.36 23.63
C HIS A 618 -17.48 -17.94 22.77
N LEU A 619 -17.87 -18.81 21.85
CA LEU A 619 -17.00 -19.39 20.84
C LEU A 619 -17.53 -19.05 19.45
N TYR A 620 -16.62 -18.78 18.53
CA TYR A 620 -16.91 -18.64 17.11
C TYR A 620 -16.21 -19.75 16.35
N GLN A 621 -16.91 -20.40 15.46
CA GLN A 621 -16.35 -21.47 14.63
C GLN A 621 -16.96 -21.43 13.23
N ARG A 622 -16.11 -21.49 12.21
CA ARG A 622 -16.54 -21.84 10.86
C ARG A 622 -16.19 -23.29 10.60
N ALA A 623 -17.14 -24.08 10.11
CA ALA A 623 -16.89 -25.43 9.64
C ALA A 623 -15.95 -25.34 8.42
N ASN A 624 -14.66 -25.51 8.68
CA ASN A 624 -13.66 -25.76 7.68
C ASN A 624 -13.41 -27.26 7.63
N ASP A 625 -12.94 -27.77 6.50
CA ASP A 625 -12.69 -29.18 6.25
C ASP A 625 -11.99 -29.85 7.45
N GLY A 626 -12.76 -30.57 8.27
CA GLY A 626 -12.27 -31.39 9.38
C GLY A 626 -12.54 -30.89 10.80
N ALA A 627 -13.08 -29.71 11.03
CA ALA A 627 -13.49 -29.30 12.38
C ALA A 627 -14.85 -29.97 12.73
N ALA A 628 -14.83 -30.90 13.69
CA ALA A 628 -16.09 -31.50 14.21
C ALA A 628 -16.95 -30.39 14.83
N PRO A 629 -18.28 -30.42 14.61
CA PRO A 629 -19.19 -29.54 15.34
C PRO A 629 -19.07 -29.78 16.84
N LEU A 630 -19.08 -28.70 17.63
CA LEU A 630 -19.03 -28.78 19.10
C LEU A 630 -20.34 -29.33 19.73
N GLU A 631 -21.23 -29.90 18.92
CA GLU A 631 -22.60 -30.30 19.31
C GLU A 631 -22.71 -31.37 20.40
N ASN A 632 -21.66 -32.14 20.64
CA ASN A 632 -21.63 -33.21 21.62
C ASN A 632 -20.94 -32.81 22.94
N ASN A 633 -20.85 -31.55 23.24
CA ASN A 633 -20.17 -31.08 24.43
C ASN A 633 -21.17 -30.37 25.34
N ASP A 634 -21.43 -30.93 26.52
CA ASP A 634 -22.36 -30.39 27.53
C ASP A 634 -22.01 -28.99 28.05
N ILE A 635 -20.78 -28.53 27.72
CA ILE A 635 -20.26 -27.23 28.16
C ILE A 635 -20.62 -26.10 27.18
N VAL A 636 -21.14 -26.39 26.00
CA VAL A 636 -21.47 -25.41 24.98
C VAL A 636 -22.92 -25.46 24.52
N GLN A 637 -23.54 -24.30 24.38
CA GLN A 637 -24.88 -24.13 23.83
C GLN A 637 -24.78 -23.41 22.48
N LEU A 638 -25.37 -24.01 21.45
CA LEU A 638 -25.46 -23.37 20.12
C LEU A 638 -26.44 -22.19 20.17
N LEU A 639 -26.01 -21.01 19.79
CA LEU A 639 -26.82 -19.78 19.70
C LEU A 639 -27.18 -19.41 18.26
N TYR A 640 -26.27 -19.63 17.32
CA TYR A 640 -26.43 -19.26 15.91
C TYR A 640 -25.76 -20.28 15.01
N ARG A 641 -26.43 -20.64 13.89
CA ARG A 641 -25.83 -21.43 12.81
C ARG A 641 -26.40 -21.03 11.47
N GLN A 642 -25.52 -20.65 10.54
CA GLN A 642 -25.91 -20.43 9.15
C GLN A 642 -24.68 -20.63 8.23
N GLU A 643 -24.89 -21.36 7.12
CA GLU A 643 -23.90 -21.57 6.06
C GLU A 643 -22.49 -21.97 6.57
N GLY A 644 -22.46 -22.90 7.56
CA GLY A 644 -21.23 -23.42 8.14
C GLY A 644 -20.58 -22.53 9.20
N VAL A 645 -21.14 -21.38 9.53
CA VAL A 645 -20.71 -20.55 10.65
C VAL A 645 -21.58 -20.82 11.87
N SER A 646 -20.94 -21.03 13.02
CA SER A 646 -21.61 -21.28 14.29
C SER A 646 -21.09 -20.36 15.39
N VAL A 647 -22.01 -19.93 16.25
CA VAL A 647 -21.68 -19.18 17.49
C VAL A 647 -22.26 -19.97 18.65
N TYR A 648 -21.44 -20.24 19.66
CA TYR A 648 -21.83 -20.98 20.84
C TYR A 648 -21.64 -20.09 22.08
N GLN A 649 -22.48 -20.30 23.07
CA GLN A 649 -22.27 -19.84 24.43
C GLN A 649 -21.54 -20.92 25.23
N LEU A 650 -20.54 -20.53 25.98
CA LEU A 650 -19.80 -21.40 26.87
C LEU A 650 -20.48 -21.36 28.24
N ALA A 651 -20.80 -22.55 28.81
CA ALA A 651 -21.38 -22.63 30.12
C ALA A 651 -20.46 -22.01 31.18
N ALA A 652 -21.03 -21.23 32.08
CA ALA A 652 -20.27 -20.73 33.22
C ALA A 652 -19.75 -21.95 34.03
N PRO A 653 -18.48 -21.89 34.52
CA PRO A 653 -18.01 -22.95 35.41
C PRO A 653 -19.00 -23.08 36.58
N ALA A 654 -19.39 -24.30 36.91
CA ALA A 654 -20.21 -24.57 38.10
C ALA A 654 -19.50 -23.91 39.30
N SER A 655 -20.19 -23.03 40.00
CA SER A 655 -19.64 -22.42 41.21
C SER A 655 -19.20 -23.53 42.16
N PRO A 656 -17.96 -23.50 42.70
CA PRO A 656 -17.44 -24.51 43.58
C PRO A 656 -18.27 -24.63 44.87
#